data_df98574fb5a6cb65a9e48dccd8903ab1
#
_entry.id   df98574fb5a6cb65a9e48dccd8903ab1
#
_cell.length_a   1.000
_cell.length_b   1.000
_cell.length_c   1.000
_cell.angle_alpha   90.00
_cell.angle_beta   90.00
_cell.angle_gamma   90.00
#
_symmetry.space_group_name_H-M   'P 1'
#
loop_
_entity.id
_entity.type
_entity.pdbx_description
1 polymer ?
#
loop_
_entity_poly.entity_id
_entity_poly.type
_entity_poly.pdbx_seq_one_letter_code
_entity_poly.pdbx_strand_id
1 'polypeptide(L)'
;MADESTSSESGEREQLPTLGYEIESSKGTLPTDVRVHRFRMSEAVSEPYLITADIVTTELDYAFEDLVGYDARINLVRGELMRSVFGIVTAIDWLGVSGDHLMLRLTIRPALALLDQQVHTRMFQDLSVLDIVDEILAQELAVYEREYDPGSVKRGSSTREYCTQYRESNLAFVSRLLEEEGISYVFHHDEELGAEQLVLIDAVEQLVSSANLDGSDLFPMVVHNPSEADRESIQAIEWRRRVTSTGVLRRDFDWRTPTDLLSAESSQSDAHGRTRRVYLHGGRRYFSDDLAERAADHAAAQARLGARGLGRGNATGFHAGLKFSPDGHVLEQLDEELLLMRVEHEGHDPSALPSLESQSGAVGGYSNLFECVLASVELRPAPLTPKPQVRGPQTAIVTGPSGEEIHVDEFGRVAVQFYWDEEPPYDDTSSCWVRVAQRWAGPAWGAQFIPRVGMEVVVDFLEGNPDRPLITGCVYNGDNAPPYALPDTKTQSGIKTSSSPGGDGSNELRFEDAAGGEEIYLHAQKDWTIAVENDKRQTVGHDESLEVQNDRKKQVKHDETISVDNDETITIGHDHTEQINNDMTLTVANNQSVTVGKDHTETIGNNRTETIATNASESVGSNKTISVGAAMQLSVGGALNASVGGAAGIEVGGAIAMAVGGQASETVGENKSVEVGKELVIKAGEAGQISTGKALGITSEDALTVSATKDLSVTGEAKALIEAADEITIKCGSAKIVLKKSGDIAITGGKIDIKGSGPVNVKGAKVNNN
;
A
#
# COMPACT_ATOMS: atom_id res chain seq x y z
N MET A 1 -39.33 61.73 -66.46
CA MET A 1 -40.45 60.78 -66.37
C MET A 1 -39.89 59.46 -65.95
N ALA A 2 -40.57 58.85 -65.08
CA ALA A 2 -40.41 57.60 -64.34
C ALA A 2 -39.62 57.69 -63.08
N ASP A 3 -40.42 57.84 -62.04
CA ASP A 3 -40.21 57.59 -60.66
C ASP A 3 -40.00 56.10 -60.45
N GLU A 4 -38.91 55.69 -59.82
CA GLU A 4 -38.79 54.38 -59.20
C GLU A 4 -38.62 54.57 -57.68
N SER A 5 -39.78 54.47 -57.04
CA SER A 5 -39.85 54.37 -55.58
C SER A 5 -39.31 52.98 -55.19
N THR A 6 -38.10 52.92 -54.65
CA THR A 6 -37.63 51.76 -53.89
C THR A 6 -38.29 51.77 -52.52
N SER A 7 -39.29 50.92 -52.34
CA SER A 7 -39.80 50.56 -50.99
C SER A 7 -38.71 49.80 -50.28
N SER A 8 -38.10 50.41 -49.30
CA SER A 8 -37.29 49.70 -48.28
C SER A 8 -38.25 48.90 -47.41
N GLU A 9 -38.38 47.62 -47.69
CA GLU A 9 -38.86 46.67 -46.68
C GLU A 9 -37.85 46.65 -45.53
N SER A 10 -38.17 47.37 -44.48
CA SER A 10 -37.57 47.14 -43.16
C SER A 10 -38.15 45.83 -42.64
N GLY A 11 -37.60 44.72 -43.04
CA GLY A 11 -37.81 43.45 -42.35
C GLY A 11 -37.44 43.68 -40.89
N GLU A 12 -38.39 43.64 -40.00
CA GLU A 12 -38.12 43.49 -38.57
C GLU A 12 -37.23 42.24 -38.47
N ARG A 13 -35.98 42.45 -38.04
CA ARG A 13 -35.09 41.31 -37.70
C ARG A 13 -35.76 40.65 -36.50
N GLU A 14 -36.09 39.37 -36.65
CA GLU A 14 -36.55 38.54 -35.55
C GLU A 14 -35.48 38.58 -34.48
N GLN A 15 -35.78 39.12 -33.30
CA GLN A 15 -34.87 39.11 -32.19
C GLN A 15 -34.91 37.73 -31.54
N LEU A 16 -33.74 37.26 -31.06
CA LEU A 16 -33.63 36.00 -30.34
C LEU A 16 -34.62 36.04 -29.14
N PRO A 17 -35.51 35.03 -28.98
CA PRO A 17 -36.45 35.00 -27.86
C PRO A 17 -35.71 35.06 -26.52
N THR A 18 -36.33 35.72 -25.57
CA THR A 18 -35.79 35.79 -24.19
C THR A 18 -35.77 34.39 -23.60
N LEU A 19 -34.66 34.03 -22.94
CA LEU A 19 -34.52 32.73 -22.27
C LEU A 19 -35.33 32.77 -20.96
N GLY A 20 -36.23 31.80 -20.82
CA GLY A 20 -36.97 31.54 -19.58
C GLY A 20 -36.30 30.40 -18.81
N TYR A 21 -36.53 30.36 -17.52
CA TYR A 21 -36.03 29.33 -16.62
C TYR A 21 -37.22 28.74 -15.86
N GLU A 22 -37.38 27.42 -15.99
CA GLU A 22 -38.41 26.69 -15.26
C GLU A 22 -37.73 25.66 -14.36
N ILE A 23 -38.34 25.41 -13.22
CA ILE A 23 -37.85 24.40 -12.29
C ILE A 23 -39.00 23.49 -11.86
N GLU A 24 -38.74 22.21 -11.86
CA GLU A 24 -39.68 21.17 -11.47
C GLU A 24 -39.02 20.22 -10.47
N SER A 25 -39.81 19.56 -9.63
CA SER A 25 -39.37 18.50 -8.73
C SER A 25 -40.30 17.30 -8.82
N SER A 26 -39.75 16.10 -8.80
CA SER A 26 -40.49 14.86 -9.02
C SER A 26 -41.43 14.46 -7.88
N LYS A 27 -41.12 14.83 -6.64
CA LYS A 27 -41.90 14.44 -5.44
C LYS A 27 -42.23 15.60 -4.51
N GLY A 28 -41.46 16.67 -4.51
CA GLY A 28 -41.76 17.89 -3.80
C GLY A 28 -42.69 18.74 -4.66
N THR A 29 -43.84 19.12 -4.14
CA THR A 29 -44.68 20.09 -4.82
C THR A 29 -44.05 21.46 -4.63
N LEU A 30 -43.26 21.92 -5.59
CA LEU A 30 -42.86 23.31 -5.66
C LEU A 30 -44.13 24.17 -5.70
N PRO A 31 -44.11 25.40 -5.08
CA PRO A 31 -45.21 26.34 -5.21
C PRO A 31 -45.59 26.56 -6.67
N THR A 32 -46.87 26.69 -6.94
CA THR A 32 -47.37 26.86 -8.32
C THR A 32 -46.93 28.17 -8.98
N ASP A 33 -46.51 29.15 -8.19
CA ASP A 33 -46.02 30.44 -8.62
C ASP A 33 -44.51 30.58 -8.57
N VAL A 34 -43.78 29.45 -8.35
CA VAL A 34 -42.31 29.45 -8.28
C VAL A 34 -41.70 29.97 -9.58
N ARG A 35 -40.73 30.88 -9.44
CA ARG A 35 -39.99 31.44 -10.55
C ARG A 35 -38.51 31.42 -10.24
N VAL A 36 -37.68 31.15 -11.24
CA VAL A 36 -36.22 31.23 -11.15
C VAL A 36 -35.80 32.69 -11.39
N HIS A 37 -35.24 33.32 -10.38
CA HIS A 37 -34.70 34.68 -10.45
C HIS A 37 -33.28 34.70 -11.01
N ARG A 38 -32.42 33.80 -10.51
CA ARG A 38 -31.03 33.61 -10.98
C ARG A 38 -30.74 32.14 -11.12
N PHE A 39 -29.91 31.86 -12.09
CA PHE A 39 -29.45 30.52 -12.38
C PHE A 39 -27.95 30.55 -12.68
N ARG A 40 -27.20 29.64 -12.08
CA ARG A 40 -25.82 29.35 -12.43
C ARG A 40 -25.61 27.86 -12.51
N MET A 41 -24.88 27.42 -13.50
CA MET A 41 -24.49 26.02 -13.65
C MET A 41 -23.03 25.94 -14.10
N SER A 42 -22.27 25.04 -13.49
CA SER A 42 -20.92 24.70 -13.89
C SER A 42 -20.86 23.22 -14.26
N GLU A 43 -20.48 22.94 -15.46
CA GLU A 43 -20.28 21.57 -16.00
C GLU A 43 -18.87 21.44 -16.55
N ALA A 44 -18.21 20.31 -16.29
CA ALA A 44 -16.93 20.01 -16.90
C ALA A 44 -16.78 18.50 -17.16
N VAL A 45 -15.95 18.17 -18.12
CA VAL A 45 -15.57 16.78 -18.39
C VAL A 45 -14.83 16.22 -17.18
N SER A 46 -15.26 15.06 -16.72
CA SER A 46 -14.72 14.37 -15.54
C SER A 46 -14.92 15.12 -14.21
N GLU A 47 -15.93 15.96 -14.12
CA GLU A 47 -16.36 16.61 -12.88
C GLU A 47 -17.88 16.53 -12.73
N PRO A 48 -18.44 16.27 -11.54
CA PRO A 48 -19.86 16.42 -11.29
C PRO A 48 -20.29 17.87 -11.45
N TYR A 49 -21.35 18.11 -12.23
CA TYR A 49 -21.87 19.46 -12.40
C TYR A 49 -22.51 20.01 -11.11
N LEU A 50 -22.58 21.32 -11.03
CA LEU A 50 -23.19 22.06 -9.95
C LEU A 50 -24.16 23.09 -10.52
N ILE A 51 -25.41 23.05 -10.07
CA ILE A 51 -26.41 24.06 -10.37
C ILE A 51 -26.79 24.79 -9.10
N THR A 52 -26.86 26.09 -9.18
CA THR A 52 -27.50 26.95 -8.16
C THR A 52 -28.62 27.74 -8.78
N ALA A 53 -29.81 27.60 -8.26
CA ALA A 53 -31.00 28.36 -8.69
C ALA A 53 -31.57 29.18 -7.53
N ASP A 54 -31.56 30.49 -7.69
CA ASP A 54 -32.28 31.37 -6.78
C ASP A 54 -33.73 31.43 -7.23
N ILE A 55 -34.63 30.86 -6.47
CA ILE A 55 -36.07 30.82 -6.74
C ILE A 55 -36.83 31.77 -5.84
N VAL A 56 -37.97 32.22 -6.32
CA VAL A 56 -38.89 33.10 -5.60
C VAL A 56 -40.30 32.56 -5.68
N THR A 57 -41.06 32.73 -4.61
CA THR A 57 -42.49 32.40 -4.52
C THR A 57 -43.19 33.35 -3.57
N THR A 58 -44.50 33.56 -3.75
CA THR A 58 -45.33 34.33 -2.82
C THR A 58 -45.82 33.49 -1.63
N GLU A 59 -45.57 32.21 -1.61
CA GLU A 59 -45.93 31.27 -0.55
C GLU A 59 -44.89 31.33 0.59
N LEU A 60 -45.07 32.29 1.51
CA LEU A 60 -44.09 32.61 2.55
C LEU A 60 -43.89 31.52 3.62
N ASP A 61 -44.85 30.62 3.78
CA ASP A 61 -44.85 29.50 4.74
C ASP A 61 -44.57 28.15 4.08
N TYR A 62 -44.01 28.17 2.86
CA TYR A 62 -43.64 26.98 2.15
C TYR A 62 -42.57 26.17 2.90
N ALA A 63 -42.84 24.87 3.10
CA ALA A 63 -41.94 23.92 3.78
C ALA A 63 -40.86 23.43 2.81
N PHE A 64 -39.86 24.25 2.57
CA PHE A 64 -38.82 24.01 1.57
C PHE A 64 -37.82 22.92 1.99
N GLU A 65 -37.70 22.61 3.28
CA GLU A 65 -36.76 21.60 3.80
C GLU A 65 -37.03 20.20 3.21
N ASP A 66 -38.30 19.93 2.91
CA ASP A 66 -38.72 18.64 2.35
C ASP A 66 -38.26 18.39 0.91
N LEU A 67 -37.71 19.41 0.24
CA LEU A 67 -37.13 19.21 -1.12
C LEU A 67 -35.73 18.61 -1.15
N VAL A 68 -35.02 18.66 -0.02
CA VAL A 68 -33.66 18.13 0.01
C VAL A 68 -33.65 16.60 -0.19
N GLY A 69 -32.89 16.14 -1.12
CA GLY A 69 -32.78 14.72 -1.50
C GLY A 69 -33.72 14.29 -2.62
N TYR A 70 -34.61 15.16 -3.09
CA TYR A 70 -35.49 14.87 -4.21
C TYR A 70 -34.91 15.30 -5.56
N ASP A 71 -35.35 14.62 -6.61
CA ASP A 71 -35.01 14.98 -7.98
C ASP A 71 -35.56 16.35 -8.35
N ALA A 72 -34.75 17.09 -9.07
CA ALA A 72 -35.15 18.37 -9.66
C ALA A 72 -34.66 18.43 -11.11
N ARG A 73 -35.46 19.14 -11.91
CA ARG A 73 -35.18 19.48 -13.30
C ARG A 73 -35.16 20.96 -13.48
N ILE A 74 -34.16 21.50 -14.13
CA ILE A 74 -34.15 22.89 -14.61
C ILE A 74 -34.26 22.86 -16.12
N ASN A 75 -35.26 23.58 -16.62
CA ASN A 75 -35.47 23.79 -18.04
C ASN A 75 -34.96 25.16 -18.44
N LEU A 76 -34.13 25.22 -19.46
CA LEU A 76 -33.72 26.43 -20.16
C LEU A 76 -34.62 26.54 -21.40
N VAL A 77 -35.61 27.46 -21.38
CA VAL A 77 -36.63 27.55 -22.41
C VAL A 77 -36.43 28.81 -23.26
N ARG A 78 -36.23 28.63 -24.57
CA ARG A 78 -36.07 29.72 -25.51
C ARG A 78 -37.02 29.53 -26.71
N GLY A 79 -38.20 30.16 -26.63
CA GLY A 79 -39.26 29.93 -27.61
C GLY A 79 -39.76 28.48 -27.53
N GLU A 80 -39.64 27.75 -28.65
CA GLU A 80 -39.96 26.31 -28.71
C GLU A 80 -38.81 25.40 -28.32
N LEU A 81 -37.63 25.97 -28.11
CA LEU A 81 -36.41 25.19 -27.78
C LEU A 81 -36.30 25.03 -26.27
N MET A 82 -36.00 23.84 -25.83
CA MET A 82 -35.84 23.52 -24.40
C MET A 82 -34.61 22.62 -24.23
N ARG A 83 -33.82 22.94 -23.20
CA ARG A 83 -32.80 22.05 -22.65
C ARG A 83 -33.15 21.76 -21.20
N SER A 84 -33.32 20.50 -20.90
CA SER A 84 -33.53 20.02 -19.53
C SER A 84 -32.22 19.59 -18.89
N VAL A 85 -32.02 19.92 -17.64
CA VAL A 85 -30.90 19.43 -16.83
C VAL A 85 -31.45 18.85 -15.55
N PHE A 86 -31.24 17.56 -15.35
CA PHE A 86 -31.74 16.80 -14.20
C PHE A 86 -30.68 16.78 -13.10
N GLY A 87 -31.07 16.48 -11.87
CA GLY A 87 -30.20 16.26 -10.74
C GLY A 87 -30.98 16.17 -9.44
N ILE A 88 -30.28 16.12 -8.33
CA ILE A 88 -30.83 15.99 -6.98
C ILE A 88 -30.61 17.29 -6.22
N VAL A 89 -31.62 17.78 -5.51
CA VAL A 89 -31.48 18.92 -4.60
C VAL A 89 -30.63 18.50 -3.40
N THR A 90 -29.41 19.00 -3.34
CA THR A 90 -28.45 18.64 -2.27
C THR A 90 -28.42 19.64 -1.13
N ALA A 91 -28.86 20.87 -1.36
CA ALA A 91 -28.99 21.89 -0.32
C ALA A 91 -30.05 22.95 -0.69
N ILE A 92 -30.62 23.55 0.31
CA ILE A 92 -31.51 24.70 0.18
C ILE A 92 -31.06 25.74 1.20
N ASP A 93 -30.82 26.96 0.70
CA ASP A 93 -30.53 28.12 1.54
C ASP A 93 -31.69 29.07 1.55
N TRP A 94 -32.10 29.51 2.71
CA TRP A 94 -33.05 30.61 2.85
C TRP A 94 -32.33 31.96 2.68
N LEU A 95 -32.63 32.67 1.61
CA LEU A 95 -32.00 33.95 1.29
C LEU A 95 -32.76 35.13 1.94
N GLY A 96 -33.96 34.90 2.41
CA GLY A 96 -34.79 35.91 3.07
C GLY A 96 -36.12 36.14 2.37
N VAL A 97 -36.77 37.26 2.71
CA VAL A 97 -38.02 37.71 2.10
C VAL A 97 -37.80 39.09 1.51
N SER A 98 -38.24 39.31 0.27
CA SER A 98 -38.22 40.61 -0.40
C SER A 98 -39.63 41.00 -0.83
N GLY A 99 -40.19 42.00 -0.18
CA GLY A 99 -41.59 42.35 -0.38
C GLY A 99 -42.51 41.24 0.12
N ASP A 100 -43.26 40.65 -0.79
CA ASP A 100 -44.17 39.52 -0.60
C ASP A 100 -43.61 38.19 -1.15
N HIS A 101 -42.31 38.14 -1.48
CA HIS A 101 -41.67 36.96 -2.05
C HIS A 101 -40.70 36.35 -1.07
N LEU A 102 -40.83 35.04 -0.83
CA LEU A 102 -39.83 34.18 -0.22
C LEU A 102 -38.73 33.91 -1.26
N MET A 103 -37.47 34.03 -0.84
CA MET A 103 -36.29 33.80 -1.68
C MET A 103 -35.52 32.61 -1.14
N LEU A 104 -35.31 31.60 -1.97
CA LEU A 104 -34.56 30.38 -1.66
C LEU A 104 -33.48 30.16 -2.71
N ARG A 105 -32.35 29.58 -2.31
CA ARG A 105 -31.35 29.03 -3.22
C ARG A 105 -31.38 27.53 -3.17
N LEU A 106 -31.61 26.90 -4.28
CA LEU A 106 -31.48 25.47 -4.46
C LEU A 106 -30.10 25.17 -5.01
N THR A 107 -29.45 24.16 -4.43
CA THR A 107 -28.23 23.57 -4.97
C THR A 107 -28.56 22.18 -5.50
N ILE A 108 -28.37 21.98 -6.80
CA ILE A 108 -28.68 20.72 -7.49
C ILE A 108 -27.39 20.13 -8.05
N ARG A 109 -27.21 18.83 -7.87
CA ARG A 109 -26.02 18.09 -8.32
C ARG A 109 -26.42 16.73 -8.89
N PRO A 110 -25.59 16.10 -9.72
CA PRO A 110 -25.83 14.72 -10.13
C PRO A 110 -25.69 13.77 -8.94
N ALA A 111 -26.36 12.62 -9.03
CA ALA A 111 -26.26 11.57 -8.01
C ALA A 111 -24.80 11.17 -7.71
N LEU A 112 -23.95 11.15 -8.72
CA LEU A 112 -22.51 10.90 -8.57
C LEU A 112 -21.85 11.80 -7.51
N ALA A 113 -22.29 13.06 -7.39
CA ALA A 113 -21.72 14.00 -6.43
C ALA A 113 -22.04 13.61 -4.97
N LEU A 114 -23.12 12.88 -4.72
CA LEU A 114 -23.50 12.43 -3.39
C LEU A 114 -22.62 11.29 -2.88
N LEU A 115 -21.92 10.58 -3.79
CA LEU A 115 -20.93 9.58 -3.45
C LEU A 115 -19.71 10.17 -2.72
N ASP A 116 -19.59 11.49 -2.69
CA ASP A 116 -18.58 12.17 -1.87
C ASP A 116 -18.87 12.13 -0.35
N GLN A 117 -20.11 11.85 0.02
CA GLN A 117 -20.53 11.72 1.41
C GLN A 117 -20.29 10.31 2.00
N GLN A 118 -20.01 9.35 1.17
CA GLN A 118 -19.75 7.96 1.55
C GLN A 118 -18.25 7.71 1.50
N VAL A 119 -17.65 7.56 2.66
CA VAL A 119 -16.20 7.42 2.81
C VAL A 119 -15.90 6.04 3.34
N HIS A 120 -15.14 5.25 2.59
CA HIS A 120 -14.86 3.85 2.87
C HIS A 120 -13.37 3.56 3.01
N THR A 121 -13.11 2.40 3.62
CA THR A 121 -11.77 1.83 3.71
C THR A 121 -11.87 0.33 3.47
N ARG A 122 -11.72 -0.06 2.22
CA ARG A 122 -11.89 -1.43 1.74
C ARG A 122 -10.89 -1.79 0.65
N MET A 123 -10.78 -3.06 0.36
CA MET A 123 -9.82 -3.60 -0.59
C MET A 123 -10.51 -4.34 -1.72
N PHE A 124 -9.98 -4.15 -2.93
CA PHE A 124 -10.38 -4.90 -4.11
C PHE A 124 -9.18 -5.71 -4.59
N GLN A 125 -9.39 -6.99 -4.85
CA GLN A 125 -8.34 -7.92 -5.26
C GLN A 125 -8.73 -8.60 -6.56
N ASP A 126 -7.74 -8.77 -7.46
CA ASP A 126 -7.89 -9.48 -8.73
C ASP A 126 -9.03 -8.95 -9.63
N LEU A 127 -9.32 -7.66 -9.53
CA LEU A 127 -10.31 -6.96 -10.32
C LEU A 127 -9.67 -5.94 -11.26
N SER A 128 -10.28 -5.71 -12.41
CA SER A 128 -9.94 -4.57 -13.25
C SER A 128 -10.51 -3.26 -12.68
N VAL A 129 -10.00 -2.12 -13.15
CA VAL A 129 -10.58 -0.83 -12.73
C VAL A 129 -12.02 -0.70 -13.19
N LEU A 130 -12.36 -1.20 -14.37
CA LEU A 130 -13.74 -1.17 -14.83
C LEU A 130 -14.65 -2.02 -13.96
N ASP A 131 -14.21 -3.21 -13.52
CA ASP A 131 -14.99 -4.05 -12.60
C ASP A 131 -15.20 -3.35 -11.25
N ILE A 132 -14.16 -2.72 -10.70
CA ILE A 132 -14.25 -1.97 -9.43
C ILE A 132 -15.21 -0.77 -9.56
N VAL A 133 -15.10 -0.03 -10.67
CA VAL A 133 -15.97 1.12 -10.93
C VAL A 133 -17.41 0.68 -11.15
N ASP A 134 -17.63 -0.43 -11.87
CA ASP A 134 -18.94 -1.03 -12.09
C ASP A 134 -19.59 -1.44 -10.77
N GLU A 135 -18.87 -2.17 -9.93
CA GLU A 135 -19.35 -2.59 -8.61
C GLU A 135 -19.81 -1.40 -7.76
N ILE A 136 -19.02 -0.32 -7.73
CA ILE A 136 -19.34 0.85 -6.92
C ILE A 136 -20.50 1.66 -7.54
N LEU A 137 -20.41 1.97 -8.83
CA LEU A 137 -21.40 2.82 -9.47
C LEU A 137 -22.76 2.13 -9.59
N ALA A 138 -22.80 0.84 -9.92
CA ALA A 138 -24.05 0.08 -10.02
C ALA A 138 -24.78 0.04 -8.66
N GLN A 139 -24.04 -0.17 -7.59
CA GLN A 139 -24.63 -0.20 -6.24
C GLN A 139 -25.06 1.19 -5.77
N GLU A 140 -24.19 2.17 -5.87
CA GLU A 140 -24.39 3.47 -5.24
C GLU A 140 -25.34 4.38 -6.02
N LEU A 141 -25.33 4.33 -7.35
CA LEU A 141 -26.24 5.10 -8.17
C LEU A 141 -27.67 4.53 -8.17
N ALA A 142 -27.82 3.20 -8.00
CA ALA A 142 -29.13 2.56 -7.89
C ALA A 142 -29.96 3.10 -6.69
N VAL A 143 -29.31 3.54 -5.62
CA VAL A 143 -29.98 4.17 -4.45
C VAL A 143 -30.76 5.43 -4.87
N TYR A 144 -30.30 6.11 -5.92
CA TYR A 144 -30.90 7.34 -6.48
C TYR A 144 -31.72 7.05 -7.74
N GLU A 145 -32.00 5.78 -8.05
CA GLU A 145 -32.70 5.39 -9.28
C GLU A 145 -31.94 5.88 -10.54
N ARG A 146 -30.59 5.85 -10.50
CA ARG A 146 -29.71 6.23 -11.60
C ARG A 146 -28.97 5.02 -12.13
N GLU A 147 -28.78 5.04 -13.44
CA GLU A 147 -27.92 4.11 -14.15
C GLU A 147 -26.72 4.86 -14.74
N TYR A 148 -25.64 4.15 -14.97
CA TYR A 148 -24.50 4.68 -15.71
C TYR A 148 -24.30 3.86 -16.98
N ASP A 149 -23.75 4.50 -18.00
CA ASP A 149 -23.35 3.85 -19.24
C ASP A 149 -21.82 3.66 -19.23
N PRO A 150 -21.33 2.42 -19.20
CA PRO A 150 -19.89 2.16 -19.32
C PRO A 150 -19.35 2.52 -20.73
N GLY A 151 -20.22 2.86 -21.66
CA GLY A 151 -19.86 3.23 -23.03
C GLY A 151 -19.17 2.09 -23.79
N SER A 152 -18.34 2.49 -24.73
CA SER A 152 -17.47 1.56 -25.49
C SER A 152 -16.03 1.58 -24.98
N VAL A 153 -15.84 1.87 -23.69
CA VAL A 153 -14.51 2.00 -23.07
C VAL A 153 -13.77 0.68 -23.10
N LYS A 154 -12.51 0.72 -23.51
CA LYS A 154 -11.61 -0.44 -23.59
C LYS A 154 -10.46 -0.39 -22.59
N ARG A 155 -10.20 0.79 -22.06
CA ARG A 155 -9.17 1.02 -21.07
C ARG A 155 -9.58 0.52 -19.69
N GLY A 156 -8.62 0.31 -18.81
CA GLY A 156 -8.89 -0.11 -17.44
C GLY A 156 -9.29 -1.57 -17.27
N SER A 157 -9.18 -2.39 -18.34
CA SER A 157 -9.55 -3.81 -18.32
C SER A 157 -8.47 -4.74 -17.74
N SER A 158 -7.25 -4.24 -17.51
CA SER A 158 -6.20 -5.05 -16.90
C SER A 158 -6.45 -5.25 -15.40
N THR A 159 -6.39 -6.51 -14.98
CA THR A 159 -6.59 -6.92 -13.59
C THR A 159 -5.52 -6.35 -12.68
N ARG A 160 -5.93 -5.82 -11.54
CA ARG A 160 -5.07 -5.38 -10.44
C ARG A 160 -5.04 -6.46 -9.36
N GLU A 161 -3.84 -6.91 -9.00
CA GLU A 161 -3.64 -7.81 -7.85
C GLU A 161 -4.23 -7.21 -6.57
N TYR A 162 -4.17 -5.87 -6.44
CA TYR A 162 -4.60 -5.17 -5.24
C TYR A 162 -4.94 -3.71 -5.55
N CYS A 163 -6.08 -3.25 -5.10
CA CYS A 163 -6.52 -1.86 -5.21
C CYS A 163 -7.28 -1.46 -3.96
N THR A 164 -6.86 -0.42 -3.29
CA THR A 164 -7.37 -0.04 -1.98
C THR A 164 -8.08 1.30 -2.05
N GLN A 165 -9.33 1.35 -1.65
CA GLN A 165 -10.01 2.57 -1.24
C GLN A 165 -9.60 2.85 0.20
N TYR A 166 -8.82 3.90 0.43
CA TYR A 166 -8.28 4.20 1.74
C TYR A 166 -8.70 5.56 2.24
N ARG A 167 -9.75 5.59 3.09
CA ARG A 167 -10.32 6.83 3.64
C ARG A 167 -10.62 7.83 2.53
N GLU A 168 -11.12 7.35 1.45
CA GLU A 168 -11.57 8.10 0.29
C GLU A 168 -13.08 8.02 0.19
N SER A 169 -13.72 9.08 -0.29
CA SER A 169 -15.10 8.98 -0.73
C SER A 169 -15.20 8.09 -1.97
N ASN A 170 -16.37 7.50 -2.18
CA ASN A 170 -16.63 6.73 -3.40
C ASN A 170 -16.39 7.59 -4.66
N LEU A 171 -16.79 8.87 -4.62
CA LEU A 171 -16.53 9.80 -5.72
C LEU A 171 -15.03 9.99 -5.96
N ALA A 172 -14.25 10.26 -4.92
CA ALA A 172 -12.80 10.47 -5.05
C ALA A 172 -12.11 9.20 -5.53
N PHE A 173 -12.51 8.04 -5.02
CA PHE A 173 -11.95 6.76 -5.40
C PHE A 173 -12.21 6.43 -6.88
N VAL A 174 -13.47 6.53 -7.33
CA VAL A 174 -13.86 6.32 -8.73
C VAL A 174 -13.15 7.32 -9.65
N SER A 175 -13.18 8.62 -9.31
CA SER A 175 -12.54 9.66 -10.12
C SER A 175 -11.05 9.38 -10.29
N ARG A 176 -10.36 9.07 -9.22
CA ARG A 176 -8.93 8.75 -9.24
C ARG A 176 -8.61 7.50 -10.08
N LEU A 177 -9.44 6.47 -10.00
CA LEU A 177 -9.27 5.25 -10.79
C LEU A 177 -9.46 5.52 -12.29
N LEU A 178 -10.49 6.27 -12.64
CA LEU A 178 -10.75 6.67 -14.03
C LEU A 178 -9.61 7.56 -14.57
N GLU A 179 -9.16 8.55 -13.80
CA GLU A 179 -8.01 9.38 -14.15
C GLU A 179 -6.74 8.56 -14.39
N GLU A 180 -6.53 7.50 -13.62
CA GLU A 180 -5.37 6.63 -13.78
C GLU A 180 -5.41 5.76 -15.02
N GLU A 181 -6.59 5.35 -15.44
CA GLU A 181 -6.79 4.57 -16.66
C GLU A 181 -6.94 5.46 -17.90
N GLY A 182 -6.93 6.79 -17.73
CA GLY A 182 -7.12 7.72 -18.84
C GLY A 182 -8.56 7.75 -19.36
N ILE A 183 -9.52 7.41 -18.50
CA ILE A 183 -10.97 7.39 -18.78
C ILE A 183 -11.58 8.68 -18.26
N SER A 184 -12.32 9.34 -19.11
CA SER A 184 -13.13 10.52 -18.76
C SER A 184 -14.60 10.15 -18.60
N TYR A 185 -15.40 11.05 -18.07
CA TYR A 185 -16.85 10.91 -18.06
C TYR A 185 -17.56 12.22 -18.37
N VAL A 186 -18.78 12.09 -18.86
CA VAL A 186 -19.72 13.19 -19.11
C VAL A 186 -21.11 12.81 -18.59
N PHE A 187 -22.02 13.79 -18.50
CA PHE A 187 -23.40 13.55 -18.16
C PHE A 187 -24.29 13.79 -19.38
N HIS A 188 -25.15 12.83 -19.67
CA HIS A 188 -26.28 12.98 -20.56
C HIS A 188 -27.55 13.19 -19.75
N HIS A 189 -28.42 14.08 -20.23
CA HIS A 189 -29.71 14.33 -19.62
C HIS A 189 -30.78 13.76 -20.52
N ASP A 190 -31.41 12.67 -20.09
CA ASP A 190 -32.37 11.92 -20.87
C ASP A 190 -33.80 12.29 -20.46
N GLU A 191 -34.56 12.84 -21.38
CA GLU A 191 -35.95 13.22 -21.15
C GLU A 191 -36.89 12.02 -20.97
N GLU A 192 -36.60 10.87 -21.57
CA GLU A 192 -37.39 9.65 -21.44
C GLU A 192 -37.17 9.00 -20.07
N LEU A 193 -35.93 9.02 -19.57
CA LEU A 193 -35.57 8.55 -18.25
C LEU A 193 -35.97 9.57 -17.16
N GLY A 194 -36.05 10.84 -17.51
CA GLY A 194 -36.27 11.93 -16.55
C GLY A 194 -35.13 12.12 -15.57
N ALA A 195 -33.92 11.75 -15.95
CA ALA A 195 -32.74 11.69 -15.09
C ALA A 195 -31.46 12.01 -15.87
N GLU A 196 -30.42 12.34 -15.12
CA GLU A 196 -29.06 12.36 -15.67
C GLU A 196 -28.48 10.94 -15.74
N GLN A 197 -27.73 10.66 -16.80
CA GLN A 197 -26.96 9.44 -16.99
C GLN A 197 -25.46 9.77 -17.04
N LEU A 198 -24.66 9.07 -16.23
CA LEU A 198 -23.21 9.13 -16.29
C LEU A 198 -22.72 8.26 -17.46
N VAL A 199 -21.89 8.79 -18.34
CA VAL A 199 -21.33 8.07 -19.49
C VAL A 199 -19.82 8.08 -19.43
N LEU A 200 -19.20 6.90 -19.45
CA LEU A 200 -17.74 6.77 -19.50
C LEU A 200 -17.24 6.86 -20.94
N ILE A 201 -16.11 7.54 -21.12
CA ILE A 201 -15.48 7.76 -22.43
C ILE A 201 -13.96 7.63 -22.34
N ASP A 202 -13.35 7.02 -23.34
CA ASP A 202 -11.88 6.92 -23.46
C ASP A 202 -11.33 7.44 -24.79
N ALA A 203 -12.22 7.95 -25.66
CA ALA A 203 -11.87 8.52 -26.95
C ALA A 203 -12.81 9.69 -27.32
N VAL A 204 -12.28 10.70 -27.99
CA VAL A 204 -13.06 11.89 -28.44
C VAL A 204 -14.14 11.51 -29.44
N GLU A 205 -13.94 10.45 -30.22
CA GLU A 205 -14.87 9.94 -31.21
C GLU A 205 -16.19 9.43 -30.59
N GLN A 206 -16.18 9.06 -29.33
CA GLN A 206 -17.38 8.64 -28.60
C GLN A 206 -18.27 9.82 -28.20
N LEU A 207 -17.73 11.04 -28.26
CA LEU A 207 -18.46 12.26 -27.97
C LEU A 207 -19.27 12.74 -29.17
N VAL A 208 -20.45 13.24 -28.89
CA VAL A 208 -21.39 13.67 -29.92
C VAL A 208 -20.97 15.05 -30.46
N SER A 209 -20.98 15.20 -31.76
CA SER A 209 -21.05 16.51 -32.40
C SER A 209 -22.50 16.95 -32.37
N SER A 210 -22.80 18.10 -31.78
CA SER A 210 -24.17 18.56 -31.67
C SER A 210 -24.41 19.77 -32.56
N ALA A 211 -25.55 19.77 -33.17
CA ALA A 211 -26.16 20.97 -33.70
C ALA A 211 -26.59 21.91 -32.55
N ASN A 212 -26.75 23.19 -32.87
CA ASN A 212 -27.50 24.13 -32.03
C ASN A 212 -28.88 23.56 -31.69
N LEU A 213 -29.54 24.04 -30.66
CA LEU A 213 -30.92 23.60 -30.35
C LEU A 213 -31.89 23.85 -31.49
N ASP A 214 -31.61 24.82 -32.37
CA ASP A 214 -32.38 25.10 -33.59
C ASP A 214 -32.06 24.14 -34.74
N GLY A 215 -31.17 23.16 -34.53
CA GLY A 215 -30.76 22.18 -35.55
C GLY A 215 -29.64 22.62 -36.50
N SER A 216 -29.05 23.80 -36.30
CA SER A 216 -27.92 24.25 -37.12
C SER A 216 -26.60 23.61 -36.69
N ASP A 217 -25.75 23.16 -37.61
CA ASP A 217 -24.47 22.50 -37.33
C ASP A 217 -23.34 23.46 -36.94
N LEU A 218 -23.54 24.78 -37.18
CA LEU A 218 -22.53 25.81 -36.98
C LEU A 218 -22.99 26.87 -35.99
N PHE A 219 -22.07 27.30 -35.13
CA PHE A 219 -22.30 28.37 -34.14
C PHE A 219 -21.70 29.68 -34.66
N PRO A 220 -22.52 30.70 -35.03
CA PRO A 220 -22.01 31.93 -35.62
C PRO A 220 -21.22 32.76 -34.59
N MET A 221 -20.17 33.40 -35.07
CA MET A 221 -19.40 34.36 -34.30
C MET A 221 -20.02 35.75 -34.43
N VAL A 222 -20.63 36.27 -33.36
CA VAL A 222 -21.24 37.62 -33.32
C VAL A 222 -20.51 38.51 -32.32
N VAL A 223 -19.42 39.11 -32.74
CA VAL A 223 -18.52 39.87 -31.88
C VAL A 223 -18.96 41.31 -31.64
N HIS A 224 -19.56 41.98 -32.64
CA HIS A 224 -19.78 43.43 -32.60
C HIS A 224 -21.12 43.85 -31.98
N ASN A 225 -22.15 43.07 -32.10
CA ASN A 225 -23.47 43.35 -31.55
C ASN A 225 -24.19 42.08 -31.05
N PRO A 226 -23.76 41.50 -29.95
CA PRO A 226 -24.34 40.25 -29.46
C PRO A 226 -25.84 40.32 -29.14
N SER A 227 -26.33 41.53 -28.83
CA SER A 227 -27.74 41.79 -28.54
C SER A 227 -28.64 41.87 -29.79
N GLU A 228 -28.06 41.95 -30.97
CA GLU A 228 -28.76 41.97 -32.25
C GLU A 228 -28.67 40.60 -32.96
N ALA A 229 -28.11 39.58 -32.32
CA ALA A 229 -28.09 38.26 -32.91
C ALA A 229 -29.52 37.69 -32.97
N ASP A 230 -29.89 37.17 -34.14
CA ASP A 230 -31.17 36.54 -34.41
C ASP A 230 -31.20 35.06 -34.00
N ARG A 231 -30.05 34.51 -33.61
CA ARG A 231 -29.86 33.15 -33.14
C ARG A 231 -28.75 33.04 -32.09
N GLU A 232 -28.66 31.88 -31.45
CA GLU A 232 -27.58 31.58 -30.50
C GLU A 232 -26.22 31.71 -31.16
N SER A 233 -25.24 32.28 -30.42
CA SER A 233 -23.97 32.69 -31.03
C SER A 233 -22.82 32.66 -30.02
N ILE A 234 -21.62 32.61 -30.56
CA ILE A 234 -20.39 32.81 -29.81
C ILE A 234 -19.99 34.29 -29.94
N GLN A 235 -19.71 34.92 -28.83
CA GLN A 235 -19.38 36.34 -28.75
C GLN A 235 -17.88 36.60 -28.73
N ALA A 236 -17.10 35.68 -28.16
CA ALA A 236 -15.65 35.73 -28.12
C ALA A 236 -15.05 34.35 -27.95
N ILE A 237 -13.90 34.14 -28.54
CA ILE A 237 -13.00 33.04 -28.23
C ILE A 237 -11.59 33.64 -28.11
N GLU A 238 -11.00 33.57 -26.92
CA GLU A 238 -9.59 33.87 -26.66
C GLU A 238 -8.78 32.59 -26.75
N TRP A 239 -7.93 32.46 -27.75
CA TRP A 239 -7.08 31.29 -27.86
C TRP A 239 -5.77 31.50 -27.10
N ARG A 240 -5.54 30.66 -26.09
CA ARG A 240 -4.36 30.73 -25.24
C ARG A 240 -3.39 29.62 -25.56
N ARG A 241 -2.14 29.97 -25.78
CA ARG A 241 -1.05 29.00 -25.89
C ARG A 241 -0.08 29.21 -24.74
N ARG A 242 0.33 28.12 -24.09
CA ARG A 242 1.26 28.12 -22.96
C ARG A 242 2.40 27.17 -23.23
N VAL A 243 3.54 27.48 -22.63
CA VAL A 243 4.64 26.53 -22.55
C VAL A 243 4.30 25.50 -21.48
N THR A 244 4.19 24.26 -21.89
CA THR A 244 3.93 23.09 -21.02
C THR A 244 5.11 22.13 -21.05
N SER A 245 5.09 21.10 -20.23
CA SER A 245 5.97 19.96 -20.41
C SER A 245 5.70 19.30 -21.76
N THR A 246 6.74 18.82 -22.38
CA THR A 246 6.68 18.19 -23.72
C THR A 246 6.83 16.68 -23.66
N GLY A 247 6.95 16.13 -22.47
CA GLY A 247 7.06 14.69 -22.30
C GLY A 247 7.05 14.26 -20.83
N VAL A 248 6.84 12.99 -20.64
CA VAL A 248 6.78 12.32 -19.34
C VAL A 248 7.69 11.10 -19.39
N LEU A 249 8.60 11.01 -18.42
CA LEU A 249 9.33 9.79 -18.12
C LEU A 249 8.72 9.18 -16.87
N ARG A 250 8.24 7.98 -16.98
CA ARG A 250 7.81 7.17 -15.83
C ARG A 250 8.83 6.08 -15.55
N ARG A 251 9.11 5.87 -14.27
CA ARG A 251 9.89 4.74 -13.78
C ARG A 251 9.18 4.07 -12.63
N ASP A 252 9.32 2.75 -12.58
CA ASP A 252 8.83 1.96 -11.46
C ASP A 252 9.82 0.83 -11.15
N PHE A 253 9.58 0.15 -10.06
CA PHE A 253 10.39 -0.97 -9.58
C PHE A 253 9.50 -2.19 -9.35
N ASP A 254 9.81 -3.27 -10.05
CA ASP A 254 9.24 -4.58 -9.76
C ASP A 254 10.25 -5.40 -8.94
N TRP A 255 9.87 -5.72 -7.72
CA TRP A 255 10.70 -6.52 -6.84
C TRP A 255 10.91 -7.97 -7.34
N ARG A 256 10.03 -8.45 -8.23
CA ARG A 256 10.13 -9.79 -8.84
C ARG A 256 11.24 -9.86 -9.89
N THR A 257 11.46 -8.74 -10.56
CA THR A 257 12.51 -8.57 -11.58
C THR A 257 13.41 -7.37 -11.25
N PRO A 258 14.14 -7.39 -10.11
CA PRO A 258 14.80 -6.20 -9.56
C PRO A 258 15.94 -5.66 -10.43
N THR A 259 16.42 -6.44 -11.40
CA THR A 259 17.42 -6.04 -12.38
C THR A 259 16.82 -5.30 -13.58
N ASP A 260 15.51 -5.43 -13.80
CA ASP A 260 14.82 -4.85 -14.92
C ASP A 260 14.27 -3.48 -14.52
N LEU A 261 14.82 -2.43 -15.10
CA LEU A 261 14.33 -1.09 -14.87
C LEU A 261 13.04 -0.88 -15.67
N LEU A 262 11.91 -0.87 -14.98
CA LEU A 262 10.65 -0.46 -15.58
C LEU A 262 10.72 1.03 -15.90
N SER A 263 10.81 1.37 -17.18
CA SER A 263 10.96 2.75 -17.64
C SER A 263 10.25 2.95 -18.96
N ALA A 264 9.37 3.93 -19.02
CA ALA A 264 8.71 4.34 -20.25
C ALA A 264 8.73 5.86 -20.39
N GLU A 265 8.97 6.35 -21.59
CA GLU A 265 9.01 7.76 -21.90
C GLU A 265 8.12 8.07 -23.11
N SER A 266 7.24 9.05 -22.95
CA SER A 266 6.55 9.71 -24.04
C SER A 266 7.06 11.15 -24.09
N SER A 267 7.77 11.50 -25.14
CA SER A 267 8.42 12.81 -25.24
C SER A 267 8.43 13.31 -26.67
N GLN A 268 8.11 14.59 -26.82
CA GLN A 268 8.21 15.33 -28.06
C GLN A 268 9.04 16.59 -27.83
N SER A 269 9.58 17.16 -28.89
CA SER A 269 10.22 18.48 -28.85
C SER A 269 9.20 19.56 -29.17
N ASP A 270 9.33 20.72 -28.51
CA ASP A 270 8.57 21.90 -28.92
C ASP A 270 9.01 22.42 -30.32
N ALA A 271 8.30 23.40 -30.83
CA ALA A 271 8.61 24.01 -32.13
C ALA A 271 10.05 24.58 -32.24
N HIS A 272 10.79 24.70 -31.13
CA HIS A 272 12.16 25.15 -31.07
C HIS A 272 13.15 24.01 -30.80
N GLY A 273 12.72 22.77 -30.86
CA GLY A 273 13.53 21.57 -30.59
C GLY A 273 13.88 21.34 -29.11
N ARG A 274 13.18 22.00 -28.19
CA ARG A 274 13.43 21.88 -26.74
C ARG A 274 12.49 20.85 -26.12
N THR A 275 13.03 20.07 -25.19
CA THR A 275 12.27 19.12 -24.39
C THR A 275 12.13 19.59 -22.94
N ARG A 276 10.97 19.43 -22.36
CA ARG A 276 10.66 19.68 -20.95
C ARG A 276 9.96 18.45 -20.41
N ARG A 277 10.69 17.63 -19.69
CA ARG A 277 10.24 16.34 -19.25
C ARG A 277 9.81 16.37 -17.78
N VAL A 278 8.64 15.83 -17.49
CA VAL A 278 8.19 15.47 -16.13
C VAL A 278 8.72 14.09 -15.81
N TYR A 279 9.40 13.95 -14.67
CA TYR A 279 9.80 12.64 -14.16
C TYR A 279 8.88 12.19 -13.05
N LEU A 280 8.32 10.99 -13.20
CA LEU A 280 7.44 10.34 -12.23
C LEU A 280 8.05 9.00 -11.83
N HIS A 281 8.19 8.78 -10.52
CA HIS A 281 8.65 7.52 -9.94
C HIS A 281 7.60 6.99 -8.98
N GLY A 282 7.56 5.67 -8.84
CA GLY A 282 6.59 5.04 -7.95
C GLY A 282 5.21 5.00 -8.60
N GLY A 283 4.99 4.02 -9.42
CA GLY A 283 3.69 3.68 -9.99
C GLY A 283 2.86 2.87 -9.01
N ARG A 284 1.71 2.40 -9.48
CA ARG A 284 0.83 1.50 -8.73
C ARG A 284 1.01 0.05 -9.09
N ARG A 285 1.63 -0.24 -10.22
CA ARG A 285 1.72 -1.57 -10.79
C ARG A 285 3.15 -1.96 -11.03
N TYR A 286 3.42 -3.22 -10.75
CA TYR A 286 4.67 -3.88 -11.10
C TYR A 286 4.67 -4.40 -12.53
N PHE A 287 3.74 -3.94 -13.40
CA PHE A 287 3.61 -4.43 -14.77
C PHE A 287 4.22 -3.44 -15.76
N SER A 288 5.01 -3.96 -16.69
CA SER A 288 5.65 -3.19 -17.74
C SER A 288 4.68 -2.73 -18.82
N ASP A 289 3.60 -3.48 -19.05
CA ASP A 289 2.82 -3.41 -20.27
C ASP A 289 1.98 -2.12 -20.41
N ASP A 290 1.54 -1.54 -19.29
CA ASP A 290 0.77 -0.29 -19.30
C ASP A 290 1.58 0.97 -18.99
N LEU A 291 2.85 0.83 -18.61
CA LEU A 291 3.69 1.98 -18.23
C LEU A 291 3.89 2.98 -19.39
N ALA A 292 4.03 2.47 -20.62
CA ALA A 292 4.18 3.27 -21.82
C ALA A 292 2.89 4.03 -22.15
N GLU A 293 1.74 3.37 -22.05
CA GLU A 293 0.42 3.97 -22.26
C GLU A 293 0.17 5.08 -21.25
N ARG A 294 0.46 4.86 -19.97
CA ARG A 294 0.32 5.87 -18.91
C ARG A 294 1.28 7.04 -19.06
N ALA A 295 2.47 6.83 -19.59
CA ALA A 295 3.37 7.92 -19.91
C ALA A 295 2.81 8.77 -21.05
N ALA A 296 2.20 8.12 -22.06
CA ALA A 296 1.54 8.80 -23.17
C ALA A 296 0.29 9.58 -22.71
N ASP A 297 -0.58 8.98 -21.89
CA ASP A 297 -1.78 9.62 -21.34
C ASP A 297 -1.43 10.88 -20.55
N HIS A 298 -0.43 10.78 -19.68
CA HIS A 298 0.00 11.94 -18.91
C HIS A 298 0.62 13.03 -19.81
N ALA A 299 1.36 12.62 -20.84
CA ALA A 299 1.91 13.57 -21.81
C ALA A 299 0.79 14.26 -22.62
N ALA A 300 -0.24 13.50 -23.04
CA ALA A 300 -1.42 14.03 -23.72
C ALA A 300 -2.20 15.02 -22.83
N ALA A 301 -2.45 14.65 -21.57
CA ALA A 301 -3.09 15.54 -20.59
C ALA A 301 -2.30 16.85 -20.39
N GLN A 302 -0.96 16.80 -20.36
CA GLN A 302 -0.12 17.99 -20.27
C GLN A 302 -0.13 18.79 -21.57
N ALA A 303 -0.10 18.15 -22.72
CA ALA A 303 -0.13 18.81 -24.03
C ALA A 303 -1.45 19.59 -24.22
N ARG A 304 -2.58 19.03 -23.79
CA ARG A 304 -3.89 19.68 -23.82
C ARG A 304 -3.88 21.03 -23.08
N LEU A 305 -3.18 21.14 -21.98
CA LEU A 305 -3.05 22.40 -21.22
C LEU A 305 -2.23 23.47 -21.98
N GLY A 306 -1.52 23.06 -23.02
CA GLY A 306 -0.68 23.94 -23.84
C GLY A 306 -1.44 24.84 -24.80
N ALA A 307 -2.63 24.42 -25.23
CA ALA A 307 -3.46 25.15 -26.16
C ALA A 307 -4.94 24.98 -25.81
N ARG A 308 -5.62 26.08 -25.47
CA ARG A 308 -7.04 26.08 -25.13
C ARG A 308 -7.71 27.39 -25.51
N GLY A 309 -8.96 27.29 -25.84
CA GLY A 309 -9.87 28.42 -26.02
C GLY A 309 -10.61 28.75 -24.74
N LEU A 310 -10.76 30.03 -24.45
CA LEU A 310 -11.70 30.53 -23.48
C LEU A 310 -12.71 31.36 -24.24
N GLY A 311 -13.96 30.94 -24.22
CA GLY A 311 -15.00 31.58 -24.99
C GLY A 311 -16.14 32.14 -24.13
N ARG A 312 -16.93 32.99 -24.74
CA ARG A 312 -18.16 33.50 -24.22
C ARG A 312 -19.22 33.42 -25.31
N GLY A 313 -20.42 33.00 -24.90
CA GLY A 313 -21.55 32.85 -25.80
C GLY A 313 -22.89 32.94 -25.07
N ASN A 314 -23.95 32.65 -25.84
CA ASN A 314 -25.30 32.51 -25.34
C ASN A 314 -26.00 31.23 -25.85
N ALA A 315 -25.23 30.27 -26.32
CA ALA A 315 -25.74 28.98 -26.77
C ALA A 315 -26.22 28.14 -25.60
N THR A 316 -27.51 27.89 -25.50
CA THR A 316 -28.12 27.15 -24.38
C THR A 316 -27.81 25.66 -24.43
N GLY A 317 -27.56 25.12 -25.62
CA GLY A 317 -27.19 23.72 -25.85
C GLY A 317 -25.75 23.35 -25.47
N PHE A 318 -24.89 24.32 -25.14
CA PHE A 318 -23.52 24.04 -24.75
C PHE A 318 -23.47 23.22 -23.46
N HIS A 319 -22.72 22.13 -23.47
CA HIS A 319 -22.46 21.30 -22.31
C HIS A 319 -21.07 20.68 -22.37
N ALA A 320 -20.57 20.21 -21.25
CA ALA A 320 -19.26 19.55 -21.21
C ALA A 320 -19.26 18.26 -22.05
N GLY A 321 -18.23 18.05 -22.86
CA GLY A 321 -18.12 16.93 -23.80
C GLY A 321 -18.77 17.16 -25.17
N LEU A 322 -19.39 18.30 -25.39
CA LEU A 322 -19.94 18.64 -26.70
C LEU A 322 -18.84 19.03 -27.67
N LYS A 323 -18.91 18.52 -28.92
CA LYS A 323 -18.12 19.02 -30.03
C LYS A 323 -18.93 20.04 -30.83
N PHE A 324 -18.33 21.13 -31.22
CA PHE A 324 -18.97 22.20 -31.98
C PHE A 324 -17.99 22.86 -32.94
N SER A 325 -18.51 23.47 -33.99
CA SER A 325 -17.75 24.23 -34.97
C SER A 325 -18.16 25.70 -34.93
N PRO A 326 -17.26 26.63 -34.60
CA PRO A 326 -17.52 28.07 -34.71
C PRO A 326 -17.56 28.44 -36.21
N ASP A 327 -18.46 29.36 -36.59
CA ASP A 327 -18.55 29.88 -37.94
C ASP A 327 -18.14 31.35 -37.97
N GLY A 328 -17.20 31.70 -38.84
CA GLY A 328 -16.72 33.08 -39.06
C GLY A 328 -15.71 33.56 -38.04
N HIS A 329 -14.90 32.69 -37.48
CA HIS A 329 -13.79 33.10 -36.62
C HIS A 329 -12.68 33.80 -37.44
N VAL A 330 -12.10 34.90 -36.90
CA VAL A 330 -11.05 35.69 -37.57
C VAL A 330 -9.78 34.89 -37.88
N LEU A 331 -9.50 33.88 -37.04
CA LEU A 331 -8.39 32.94 -37.23
C LEU A 331 -8.92 31.68 -37.88
N GLU A 332 -8.67 31.48 -39.18
CA GLU A 332 -9.05 30.26 -39.90
C GLU A 332 -8.61 28.95 -39.22
N GLN A 333 -7.55 29.00 -38.37
CA GLN A 333 -7.09 27.86 -37.60
C GLN A 333 -8.07 27.44 -36.50
N LEU A 334 -9.07 28.21 -36.18
CA LEU A 334 -10.11 27.93 -35.18
C LEU A 334 -11.49 27.67 -35.83
N ASP A 335 -11.59 27.64 -37.14
CA ASP A 335 -12.74 27.10 -37.89
C ASP A 335 -12.65 25.56 -37.95
N GLU A 336 -12.05 24.93 -36.92
CA GLU A 336 -11.98 23.50 -36.74
C GLU A 336 -13.02 23.08 -35.69
N GLU A 337 -13.35 21.79 -35.64
CA GLU A 337 -14.20 21.26 -34.61
C GLU A 337 -13.50 21.39 -33.23
N LEU A 338 -14.19 22.03 -32.29
CA LEU A 338 -13.75 22.25 -30.92
C LEU A 338 -14.52 21.34 -29.96
N LEU A 339 -13.88 20.95 -28.86
CA LEU A 339 -14.48 20.18 -27.78
C LEU A 339 -14.60 21.05 -26.52
N LEU A 340 -15.81 21.15 -25.98
CA LEU A 340 -16.08 21.82 -24.73
C LEU A 340 -15.59 21.00 -23.53
N MET A 341 -14.64 21.54 -22.79
CA MET A 341 -14.09 20.92 -21.58
C MET A 341 -14.81 21.35 -20.32
N ARG A 342 -15.23 22.61 -20.31
CA ARG A 342 -15.98 23.23 -19.20
C ARG A 342 -16.93 24.27 -19.75
N VAL A 343 -18.11 24.37 -19.16
CA VAL A 343 -19.07 25.43 -19.45
C VAL A 343 -19.64 25.96 -18.13
N GLU A 344 -19.64 27.26 -17.99
CA GLU A 344 -20.28 27.96 -16.90
C GLU A 344 -21.43 28.80 -17.45
N HIS A 345 -22.64 28.51 -17.02
CA HIS A 345 -23.86 29.18 -17.42
C HIS A 345 -24.28 30.16 -16.34
N GLU A 346 -24.70 31.31 -16.76
CA GLU A 346 -25.30 32.30 -15.89
C GLU A 346 -26.56 32.88 -16.54
N GLY A 347 -27.67 32.80 -15.82
CA GLY A 347 -28.94 33.36 -16.23
C GLY A 347 -29.59 34.23 -15.16
N HIS A 348 -30.32 35.25 -15.58
CA HIS A 348 -31.02 36.17 -14.71
C HIS A 348 -32.34 36.56 -15.32
N ASP A 349 -33.42 36.36 -14.54
CA ASP A 349 -34.78 36.89 -14.87
C ASP A 349 -35.18 37.95 -13.86
N PRO A 350 -35.01 39.24 -14.19
CA PRO A 350 -35.43 40.33 -13.31
C PRO A 350 -36.92 40.40 -13.13
N SER A 351 -37.71 39.81 -14.04
CA SER A 351 -39.17 39.81 -13.91
C SER A 351 -39.69 38.91 -12.80
N ALA A 352 -38.86 37.96 -12.33
CA ALA A 352 -39.20 37.08 -11.22
C ALA A 352 -39.27 37.86 -9.87
N LEU A 353 -38.54 38.97 -9.73
CA LEU A 353 -38.49 39.78 -8.52
C LEU A 353 -38.51 41.29 -8.85
N PRO A 354 -39.63 41.82 -9.36
CA PRO A 354 -39.73 43.20 -9.85
C PRO A 354 -39.43 44.28 -8.79
N SER A 355 -39.70 43.99 -7.53
CA SER A 355 -39.52 44.92 -6.40
C SER A 355 -38.07 45.30 -6.11
N LEU A 356 -37.13 44.43 -6.40
CA LEU A 356 -35.69 44.64 -6.23
C LEU A 356 -35.03 45.22 -7.49
N GLU A 357 -35.48 44.80 -8.66
CA GLU A 357 -34.82 45.10 -9.94
C GLU A 357 -35.34 46.38 -10.62
N SER A 358 -36.51 46.87 -10.26
CA SER A 358 -37.04 48.13 -10.82
C SER A 358 -36.16 49.36 -10.55
N GLN A 359 -35.25 49.30 -9.56
CA GLN A 359 -34.30 50.36 -9.24
C GLN A 359 -32.95 50.22 -9.97
N SER A 360 -32.59 49.03 -10.47
CA SER A 360 -31.29 48.74 -11.05
C SER A 360 -31.25 48.88 -12.58
N GLY A 361 -32.40 48.87 -13.26
CA GLY A 361 -32.45 48.84 -14.74
C GLY A 361 -31.85 47.57 -15.31
N ALA A 362 -31.78 46.48 -14.53
CA ALA A 362 -31.21 45.21 -14.95
C ALA A 362 -32.03 44.63 -16.09
N VAL A 363 -31.35 44.26 -17.15
CA VAL A 363 -31.91 43.54 -18.30
C VAL A 363 -31.69 42.04 -18.05
N GLY A 364 -32.80 41.27 -18.17
CA GLY A 364 -32.73 39.83 -18.15
C GLY A 364 -31.81 39.31 -19.24
N GLY A 365 -31.11 38.22 -18.96
CA GLY A 365 -30.21 37.69 -19.94
C GLY A 365 -29.59 36.33 -19.55
N TYR A 366 -29.02 35.73 -20.53
CA TYR A 366 -28.24 34.49 -20.38
C TYR A 366 -26.89 34.62 -21.08
N SER A 367 -25.89 34.13 -20.46
CA SER A 367 -24.57 33.96 -21.07
C SER A 367 -23.90 32.71 -20.54
N ASN A 368 -22.97 32.17 -21.32
CA ASN A 368 -22.06 31.16 -20.86
C ASN A 368 -20.60 31.57 -21.08
N LEU A 369 -19.75 31.07 -20.20
CA LEU A 369 -18.31 31.08 -20.34
C LEU A 369 -17.87 29.64 -20.54
N PHE A 370 -17.01 29.40 -21.52
CA PHE A 370 -16.58 28.05 -21.78
C PHE A 370 -15.07 27.92 -22.00
N GLU A 371 -14.52 26.76 -21.63
CA GLU A 371 -13.19 26.34 -21.99
C GLU A 371 -13.29 25.25 -23.05
N CYS A 372 -12.56 25.37 -24.15
CA CYS A 372 -12.51 24.40 -25.22
C CYS A 372 -11.10 24.07 -25.66
N VAL A 373 -10.96 22.94 -26.30
CA VAL A 373 -9.75 22.48 -26.98
C VAL A 373 -10.09 22.07 -28.40
N LEU A 374 -9.09 21.84 -29.26
CA LEU A 374 -9.33 21.23 -30.56
C LEU A 374 -9.85 19.80 -30.37
N ALA A 375 -10.89 19.40 -31.09
CA ALA A 375 -11.43 18.04 -31.02
C ALA A 375 -10.44 16.98 -31.52
N SER A 376 -9.41 17.38 -32.28
CA SER A 376 -8.30 16.53 -32.69
C SER A 376 -7.31 16.18 -31.58
N VAL A 377 -7.41 16.82 -30.41
CA VAL A 377 -6.53 16.56 -29.24
C VAL A 377 -7.04 15.35 -28.49
N GLU A 378 -6.14 14.43 -28.19
CA GLU A 378 -6.46 13.24 -27.41
C GLU A 378 -7.04 13.61 -26.03
N LEU A 379 -8.24 13.12 -25.75
CA LEU A 379 -8.92 13.38 -24.49
C LEU A 379 -8.38 12.44 -23.40
N ARG A 380 -7.57 12.99 -22.50
CA ARG A 380 -7.11 12.28 -21.31
C ARG A 380 -7.35 13.13 -20.10
N PRO A 381 -7.96 12.59 -19.04
CA PRO A 381 -8.14 13.34 -17.79
C PRO A 381 -6.77 13.63 -17.18
N ALA A 382 -6.65 14.81 -16.58
CA ALA A 382 -5.49 15.11 -15.76
C ALA A 382 -5.65 14.41 -14.39
N PRO A 383 -4.55 13.93 -13.78
CA PRO A 383 -4.61 13.33 -12.44
C PRO A 383 -4.80 14.43 -11.38
N LEU A 384 -6.03 14.87 -11.21
CA LEU A 384 -6.41 15.94 -10.28
C LEU A 384 -6.78 15.40 -8.90
N THR A 385 -7.33 14.21 -8.84
CA THR A 385 -7.77 13.59 -7.58
C THR A 385 -6.54 13.09 -6.81
N PRO A 386 -6.33 13.59 -5.57
CA PRO A 386 -5.18 13.20 -4.78
C PRO A 386 -5.18 11.70 -4.49
N LYS A 387 -4.03 11.06 -4.63
CA LYS A 387 -3.83 9.69 -4.16
C LYS A 387 -3.91 9.65 -2.64
N PRO A 388 -4.63 8.65 -2.08
CA PRO A 388 -4.60 8.44 -0.64
C PRO A 388 -3.19 8.07 -0.21
N GLN A 389 -2.78 8.62 0.92
CA GLN A 389 -1.47 8.38 1.49
C GLN A 389 -1.59 7.89 2.92
N VAL A 390 -1.12 6.69 3.19
CA VAL A 390 -0.97 6.15 4.56
C VAL A 390 0.21 6.84 5.24
N ARG A 391 -0.05 7.59 6.29
CA ARG A 391 0.94 8.46 6.95
C ARG A 391 1.50 7.82 8.20
N GLY A 392 2.16 6.69 8.07
CA GLY A 392 2.80 5.99 9.17
C GLY A 392 2.43 4.51 9.23
N PRO A 393 3.13 3.69 10.05
CA PRO A 393 2.84 2.27 10.18
C PRO A 393 1.43 2.01 10.71
N GLN A 394 0.84 0.92 10.27
CA GLN A 394 -0.43 0.37 10.75
C GLN A 394 -0.19 -1.03 11.28
N THR A 395 -1.07 -1.54 12.11
CA THR A 395 -1.01 -2.94 12.51
C THR A 395 -2.08 -3.76 11.82
N ALA A 396 -1.77 -5.02 11.60
CA ALA A 396 -2.66 -6.00 10.99
C ALA A 396 -2.42 -7.38 11.61
N ILE A 397 -3.40 -8.26 11.50
CA ILE A 397 -3.27 -9.65 11.89
C ILE A 397 -2.93 -10.49 10.68
N VAL A 398 -1.97 -11.38 10.77
CA VAL A 398 -1.68 -12.32 9.69
C VAL A 398 -2.76 -13.37 9.61
N THR A 399 -3.23 -13.64 8.40
CA THR A 399 -4.32 -14.55 8.11
C THR A 399 -3.87 -15.69 7.19
N GLY A 400 -4.74 -16.68 7.05
CA GLY A 400 -4.53 -17.83 6.19
C GLY A 400 -5.71 -18.79 6.26
N PRO A 401 -5.67 -19.89 5.50
CA PRO A 401 -6.71 -20.90 5.49
C PRO A 401 -6.97 -21.46 6.90
N SER A 402 -8.21 -21.83 7.16
CA SER A 402 -8.61 -22.39 8.45
C SER A 402 -7.81 -23.63 8.83
N GLY A 403 -7.18 -23.61 10.01
CA GLY A 403 -6.36 -24.70 10.53
C GLY A 403 -4.88 -24.64 10.13
N GLU A 404 -4.47 -23.71 9.30
CA GLU A 404 -3.06 -23.45 8.98
C GLU A 404 -2.43 -22.51 10.01
N GLU A 405 -1.23 -22.87 10.49
CA GLU A 405 -0.45 -21.99 11.38
C GLU A 405 0.50 -21.08 10.61
N ILE A 406 0.94 -21.50 9.43
CA ILE A 406 1.89 -20.80 8.59
C ILE A 406 1.36 -20.79 7.16
N HIS A 407 0.92 -19.63 6.69
CA HIS A 407 0.47 -19.43 5.32
C HIS A 407 1.42 -18.47 4.62
N VAL A 408 2.15 -18.98 3.62
CA VAL A 408 3.25 -18.24 3.01
C VAL A 408 3.45 -18.69 1.56
N ASP A 409 3.79 -17.74 0.70
CA ASP A 409 4.16 -18.03 -0.67
C ASP A 409 5.66 -18.34 -0.85
N GLU A 410 6.08 -18.60 -2.08
CA GLU A 410 7.47 -18.89 -2.45
C GLU A 410 8.47 -17.76 -2.17
N PHE A 411 8.00 -16.52 -2.00
CA PHE A 411 8.82 -15.34 -1.68
C PHE A 411 8.82 -14.99 -0.19
N GLY A 412 8.16 -15.78 0.63
CA GLY A 412 8.02 -15.50 2.06
C GLY A 412 7.01 -14.37 2.36
N ARG A 413 6.07 -14.10 1.43
CA ARG A 413 4.98 -13.16 1.59
C ARG A 413 3.82 -13.80 2.35
N VAL A 414 2.97 -12.97 2.94
CA VAL A 414 1.83 -13.41 3.74
C VAL A 414 0.61 -12.54 3.50
N ALA A 415 -0.56 -13.11 3.77
CA ALA A 415 -1.80 -12.37 3.82
C ALA A 415 -2.03 -11.78 5.22
N VAL A 416 -2.65 -10.62 5.29
CA VAL A 416 -2.97 -9.93 6.54
C VAL A 416 -4.37 -9.36 6.53
N GLN A 417 -5.03 -9.36 7.68
CA GLN A 417 -6.27 -8.62 7.89
C GLN A 417 -5.96 -7.31 8.57
N PHE A 418 -6.33 -6.22 7.94
CA PHE A 418 -6.22 -4.90 8.53
C PHE A 418 -7.42 -4.59 9.42
N TYR A 419 -7.21 -3.95 10.57
CA TYR A 419 -8.28 -3.61 11.52
C TYR A 419 -9.28 -2.56 11.02
N TRP A 420 -8.95 -1.86 9.96
CA TRP A 420 -9.80 -0.83 9.37
C TRP A 420 -10.63 -1.32 8.20
N ASP A 421 -10.41 -2.54 7.73
CA ASP A 421 -11.19 -3.13 6.67
C ASP A 421 -12.65 -3.29 7.12
N GLU A 422 -13.56 -2.75 6.34
CA GLU A 422 -15.00 -2.77 6.65
C GLU A 422 -15.63 -4.13 6.42
N GLU A 423 -15.03 -4.94 5.56
CA GLU A 423 -15.53 -6.25 5.15
C GLU A 423 -14.47 -7.35 5.38
N PRO A 424 -14.07 -7.59 6.65
CA PRO A 424 -12.96 -8.46 6.97
C PRO A 424 -13.32 -9.96 6.85
N PRO A 425 -12.77 -10.70 5.89
CA PRO A 425 -13.01 -12.15 5.81
C PRO A 425 -12.23 -12.95 6.87
N TYR A 426 -11.12 -12.45 7.38
CA TYR A 426 -10.21 -13.10 8.34
C TYR A 426 -9.71 -14.48 7.88
N ASP A 427 -9.42 -14.63 6.60
CA ASP A 427 -8.91 -15.86 5.98
C ASP A 427 -7.77 -15.56 5.00
N ASP A 428 -7.44 -16.47 4.12
CA ASP A 428 -6.40 -16.32 3.10
C ASP A 428 -6.74 -15.31 2.00
N THR A 429 -8.00 -14.86 1.93
CA THR A 429 -8.46 -13.81 1.00
C THR A 429 -8.43 -12.41 1.60
N SER A 430 -7.99 -12.26 2.84
CA SER A 430 -8.01 -10.98 3.59
C SER A 430 -7.17 -9.87 2.97
N SER A 431 -6.12 -10.19 2.23
CA SER A 431 -5.31 -9.22 1.48
C SER A 431 -4.53 -9.89 0.35
N CYS A 432 -3.91 -9.06 -0.49
CA CYS A 432 -2.84 -9.57 -1.37
C CYS A 432 -1.67 -10.13 -0.55
N TRP A 433 -0.78 -10.85 -1.22
CA TRP A 433 0.47 -11.29 -0.65
C TRP A 433 1.38 -10.11 -0.28
N VAL A 434 1.56 -9.87 1.02
CA VAL A 434 2.38 -8.77 1.54
C VAL A 434 3.80 -9.24 1.80
N ARG A 435 4.77 -8.53 1.21
CA ARG A 435 6.20 -8.79 1.45
C ARG A 435 6.56 -8.51 2.90
N VAL A 436 7.47 -9.33 3.39
CA VAL A 436 7.90 -9.28 4.79
C VAL A 436 9.37 -8.92 4.87
N ALA A 437 9.71 -7.83 5.58
CA ALA A 437 11.07 -7.33 5.78
C ALA A 437 11.92 -8.27 6.64
N GLN A 438 13.06 -8.75 6.16
CA GLN A 438 14.02 -9.56 6.91
C GLN A 438 15.19 -8.71 7.39
N ARG A 439 15.79 -9.08 8.50
CA ARG A 439 16.98 -8.38 9.02
C ARG A 439 18.16 -8.41 8.05
N TRP A 440 18.19 -9.43 7.19
CA TRP A 440 19.25 -9.64 6.21
C TRP A 440 18.70 -10.50 5.08
N ALA A 441 18.78 -10.04 3.83
CA ALA A 441 18.23 -10.72 2.68
C ALA A 441 19.20 -10.63 1.49
N GLY A 442 19.91 -11.70 1.23
CA GLY A 442 20.81 -11.85 0.08
C GLY A 442 20.42 -13.06 -0.78
N PRO A 443 21.13 -13.30 -1.90
CA PRO A 443 20.84 -14.41 -2.78
C PRO A 443 21.15 -15.74 -2.09
N ALA A 444 20.13 -16.44 -1.64
CA ALA A 444 20.19 -17.71 -0.90
C ALA A 444 20.90 -17.63 0.47
N TRP A 445 21.02 -16.44 1.05
CA TRP A 445 21.55 -16.25 2.41
C TRP A 445 20.86 -15.08 3.11
N GLY A 446 20.81 -15.11 4.43
CA GLY A 446 20.18 -14.06 5.22
C GLY A 446 19.48 -14.58 6.47
N ALA A 447 18.61 -13.74 7.03
CA ALA A 447 17.67 -14.10 8.10
C ALA A 447 16.29 -14.34 7.50
N GLN A 448 15.60 -15.39 7.92
CA GLN A 448 14.26 -15.70 7.47
C GLN A 448 13.37 -16.02 8.68
N PHE A 449 12.46 -15.10 8.97
CA PHE A 449 11.45 -15.26 10.00
C PHE A 449 10.09 -15.00 9.36
N ILE A 450 9.25 -16.02 9.32
CA ILE A 450 7.92 -15.95 8.71
C ILE A 450 6.91 -15.72 9.82
N PRO A 451 6.16 -14.60 9.84
CA PRO A 451 5.06 -14.41 10.76
C PRO A 451 3.97 -15.46 10.53
N ARG A 452 3.36 -15.92 11.61
CA ARG A 452 2.33 -16.95 11.58
C ARG A 452 0.92 -16.37 11.65
N VAL A 453 -0.06 -17.17 11.23
CA VAL A 453 -1.50 -16.85 11.35
C VAL A 453 -1.83 -16.49 12.82
N GLY A 454 -2.48 -15.34 13.05
CA GLY A 454 -2.80 -14.80 14.38
C GLY A 454 -1.75 -13.88 14.99
N MET A 455 -0.56 -13.74 14.40
CA MET A 455 0.44 -12.75 14.87
C MET A 455 0.10 -11.35 14.38
N GLU A 456 0.28 -10.36 15.24
CA GLU A 456 0.15 -8.94 14.87
C GLU A 456 1.44 -8.44 14.23
N VAL A 457 1.27 -7.83 13.05
CA VAL A 457 2.37 -7.26 12.26
C VAL A 457 2.24 -5.75 12.14
N VAL A 458 3.36 -5.08 12.05
CA VAL A 458 3.43 -3.67 11.65
C VAL A 458 3.63 -3.59 10.15
N VAL A 459 2.70 -2.97 9.46
CA VAL A 459 2.71 -2.80 8.01
C VAL A 459 3.02 -1.34 7.68
N ASP A 460 4.05 -1.15 6.92
CA ASP A 460 4.43 0.11 6.30
C ASP A 460 3.99 0.12 4.84
N PHE A 461 4.04 1.26 4.16
CA PHE A 461 3.57 1.37 2.79
C PHE A 461 4.57 2.13 1.94
N LEU A 462 5.06 1.51 0.88
CA LEU A 462 6.07 2.11 0.01
C LEU A 462 5.57 3.44 -0.57
N GLU A 463 6.30 4.52 -0.31
CA GLU A 463 5.91 5.90 -0.67
C GLU A 463 4.52 6.31 -0.16
N GLY A 464 4.05 5.63 0.86
CA GLY A 464 2.72 5.83 1.39
C GLY A 464 1.57 5.35 0.52
N ASN A 465 1.85 4.59 -0.50
CA ASN A 465 0.83 4.05 -1.38
C ASN A 465 0.07 2.89 -0.71
N PRO A 466 -1.27 3.01 -0.48
CA PRO A 466 -2.09 1.94 0.07
C PRO A 466 -1.96 0.61 -0.68
N ASP A 467 -1.70 0.63 -1.95
CA ASP A 467 -1.58 -0.56 -2.79
C ASP A 467 -0.19 -1.25 -2.69
N ARG A 468 0.73 -0.73 -1.88
CA ARG A 468 2.11 -1.25 -1.75
C ARG A 468 2.48 -1.52 -0.28
N PRO A 469 1.78 -2.43 0.40
CA PRO A 469 2.06 -2.77 1.79
C PRO A 469 3.39 -3.51 1.92
N LEU A 470 4.09 -3.27 3.04
CA LEU A 470 5.31 -3.95 3.43
C LEU A 470 5.31 -4.19 4.93
N ILE A 471 5.38 -5.43 5.36
CA ILE A 471 5.50 -5.77 6.78
C ILE A 471 6.91 -5.46 7.24
N THR A 472 7.04 -4.64 8.27
CA THR A 472 8.33 -4.15 8.80
C THR A 472 8.68 -4.69 10.18
N GLY A 473 7.74 -5.38 10.84
CA GLY A 473 7.99 -5.99 12.13
C GLY A 473 6.78 -6.71 12.70
N CYS A 474 6.95 -7.41 13.87
CA CYS A 474 5.88 -8.01 14.65
C CYS A 474 5.79 -7.34 16.02
N VAL A 475 4.58 -7.29 16.63
CA VAL A 475 4.34 -6.75 17.97
C VAL A 475 3.67 -7.80 18.85
N TYR A 476 4.00 -7.83 20.12
CA TYR A 476 3.22 -8.58 21.10
C TYR A 476 1.94 -7.81 21.45
N ASN A 477 0.88 -8.54 21.76
CA ASN A 477 -0.42 -7.99 22.14
C ASN A 477 -1.05 -8.80 23.29
N GLY A 478 -2.32 -8.56 23.60
CA GLY A 478 -3.02 -9.24 24.68
C GLY A 478 -3.17 -10.75 24.49
N ASP A 479 -3.24 -11.20 23.24
CA ASP A 479 -3.40 -12.62 22.89
C ASP A 479 -2.04 -13.29 22.67
N ASN A 480 -1.05 -12.55 22.24
CA ASN A 480 0.32 -13.01 21.95
C ASN A 480 1.29 -12.34 22.93
N ALA A 481 1.43 -12.90 24.13
CA ALA A 481 2.35 -12.40 25.13
C ALA A 481 3.83 -12.65 24.76
N PRO A 482 4.78 -11.84 25.28
CA PRO A 482 6.20 -12.13 25.15
C PRO A 482 6.55 -13.50 25.71
N PRO A 483 7.55 -14.21 25.15
CA PRO A 483 7.92 -15.57 25.56
C PRO A 483 8.49 -15.65 26.99
N TYR A 484 8.91 -14.55 27.55
CA TYR A 484 9.36 -14.43 28.93
C TYR A 484 8.43 -13.53 29.72
N ALA A 485 8.09 -13.93 30.95
CA ALA A 485 7.15 -13.21 31.81
C ALA A 485 7.70 -11.83 32.22
N LEU A 486 7.12 -10.78 31.67
CA LEU A 486 7.45 -9.42 32.06
C LEU A 486 6.50 -8.92 33.18
N PRO A 487 6.97 -8.10 34.11
CA PRO A 487 8.32 -7.56 34.23
C PRO A 487 9.36 -8.45 34.98
N ASP A 488 8.99 -9.64 35.41
CA ASP A 488 9.77 -10.48 36.34
C ASP A 488 11.10 -10.94 35.75
N THR A 489 11.10 -11.27 34.43
CA THR A 489 12.30 -11.75 33.73
C THR A 489 12.84 -10.71 32.73
N LYS A 490 12.80 -9.44 33.11
CA LYS A 490 13.22 -8.31 32.27
C LYS A 490 14.69 -8.32 31.83
N THR A 491 15.51 -9.12 32.49
CA THR A 491 16.92 -9.34 32.18
C THR A 491 17.12 -10.43 31.13
N GLN A 492 16.05 -11.18 30.82
CA GLN A 492 16.11 -12.23 29.79
C GLN A 492 15.87 -11.68 28.41
N SER A 493 16.64 -12.17 27.49
CA SER A 493 16.55 -11.87 26.06
C SER A 493 16.83 -13.13 25.22
N GLY A 494 16.19 -13.30 24.04
CA GLY A 494 16.49 -14.48 23.20
C GLY A 494 15.62 -14.65 21.97
N ILE A 495 15.81 -15.78 21.32
CA ILE A 495 14.94 -16.27 20.25
C ILE A 495 14.34 -17.58 20.71
N LYS A 496 13.02 -17.67 20.77
CA LYS A 496 12.29 -18.89 21.09
C LYS A 496 11.33 -19.20 19.96
N THR A 497 11.41 -20.41 19.44
CA THR A 497 10.56 -20.91 18.36
C THR A 497 9.36 -21.71 18.92
N SER A 498 8.43 -22.09 18.08
CA SER A 498 7.32 -22.98 18.44
C SER A 498 7.16 -24.09 17.40
N SER A 499 7.01 -25.31 17.83
CA SER A 499 6.76 -26.46 16.94
C SER A 499 5.47 -26.28 16.12
N SER A 500 5.47 -26.68 14.84
CA SER A 500 4.31 -26.62 13.98
C SER A 500 4.17 -27.92 13.17
N PRO A 501 2.94 -28.41 12.93
CA PRO A 501 1.69 -27.91 13.46
C PRO A 501 1.41 -28.39 14.91
N GLY A 502 0.83 -27.50 15.72
CA GLY A 502 0.21 -27.84 17.02
C GLY A 502 1.12 -28.44 18.08
N GLY A 503 2.45 -28.23 18.03
CA GLY A 503 3.39 -28.85 18.96
C GLY A 503 3.75 -27.94 20.14
N ASP A 504 3.91 -28.55 21.35
CA ASP A 504 4.39 -27.82 22.56
C ASP A 504 5.91 -27.63 22.58
N GLY A 505 6.64 -28.03 21.53
CA GLY A 505 8.08 -27.96 21.44
C GLY A 505 8.63 -26.59 21.02
N SER A 506 9.89 -26.32 21.36
CA SER A 506 10.56 -25.08 20.94
C SER A 506 12.06 -25.28 20.79
N ASN A 507 12.69 -24.54 19.87
CA ASN A 507 14.12 -24.27 19.94
C ASN A 507 14.33 -22.88 20.54
N GLU A 508 15.41 -22.72 21.33
CA GLU A 508 15.62 -21.47 22.07
C GLU A 508 17.10 -21.09 22.09
N LEU A 509 17.39 -19.83 21.84
CA LEU A 509 18.62 -19.18 22.21
C LEU A 509 18.27 -18.03 23.16
N ARG A 510 18.61 -18.15 24.43
CA ARG A 510 18.33 -17.17 25.47
C ARG A 510 19.60 -16.64 26.09
N PHE A 511 19.58 -15.40 26.45
CA PHE A 511 20.58 -14.73 27.28
C PHE A 511 19.91 -14.29 28.58
N GLU A 512 20.53 -14.55 29.69
CA GLU A 512 20.22 -13.96 31.00
C GLU A 512 21.36 -12.99 31.35
N ASP A 513 21.00 -11.73 31.63
CA ASP A 513 21.96 -10.67 31.94
C ASP A 513 21.83 -10.15 33.40
N ALA A 514 21.14 -10.90 34.27
CA ALA A 514 21.11 -10.57 35.70
C ALA A 514 22.50 -10.70 36.30
N ALA A 515 23.02 -9.63 36.95
CA ALA A 515 24.36 -9.61 37.50
C ALA A 515 24.60 -10.75 38.51
N GLY A 516 25.58 -11.60 38.20
CA GLY A 516 25.91 -12.80 38.96
C GLY A 516 25.07 -14.04 38.64
N GLY A 517 24.23 -13.95 37.59
CA GLY A 517 23.41 -15.05 37.08
C GLY A 517 23.40 -15.11 35.54
N GLU A 518 24.41 -14.53 34.91
CA GLU A 518 24.53 -14.43 33.46
C GLU A 518 24.61 -15.82 32.82
N GLU A 519 23.77 -16.04 31.78
CA GLU A 519 23.67 -17.32 31.09
C GLU A 519 23.46 -17.13 29.58
N ILE A 520 24.06 -17.99 28.77
CA ILE A 520 23.60 -18.27 27.41
C ILE A 520 23.03 -19.68 27.37
N TYR A 521 21.73 -19.78 27.16
CA TYR A 521 21.00 -21.02 27.06
C TYR A 521 20.67 -21.32 25.59
N LEU A 522 21.08 -22.51 25.14
CA LEU A 522 20.77 -23.01 23.78
C LEU A 522 20.03 -24.35 23.90
N HIS A 523 18.81 -24.40 23.38
CA HIS A 523 17.95 -25.56 23.40
C HIS A 523 17.53 -25.95 21.97
N ALA A 524 17.73 -27.21 21.62
CA ALA A 524 17.18 -27.81 20.42
C ALA A 524 16.09 -28.82 20.82
N GLN A 525 14.89 -28.67 20.27
CA GLN A 525 13.74 -29.54 20.57
C GLN A 525 14.01 -31.01 20.20
N LYS A 526 14.76 -31.23 19.14
CA LYS A 526 15.02 -32.59 18.63
C LYS A 526 16.51 -32.77 18.27
N ASP A 527 16.93 -32.28 17.17
CA ASP A 527 18.26 -32.50 16.63
C ASP A 527 19.08 -31.20 16.61
N TRP A 528 20.34 -31.28 16.98
CA TRP A 528 21.28 -30.19 16.84
C TRP A 528 22.51 -30.62 16.05
N THR A 529 22.76 -29.97 14.92
CA THR A 529 23.92 -30.21 14.05
C THR A 529 24.80 -28.99 14.03
N ILE A 530 26.08 -29.16 14.31
CA ILE A 530 27.12 -28.14 14.17
C ILE A 530 28.09 -28.57 13.08
N ALA A 531 28.28 -27.74 12.06
CA ALA A 531 29.28 -27.90 11.02
C ALA A 531 30.27 -26.73 11.06
N VAL A 532 31.55 -26.99 11.07
CA VAL A 532 32.62 -25.98 11.07
C VAL A 532 33.60 -26.34 9.97
N GLU A 533 33.74 -25.53 8.96
CA GLU A 533 34.51 -25.79 7.76
C GLU A 533 36.04 -25.69 7.99
N ASN A 534 36.48 -24.96 8.99
CA ASN A 534 37.89 -24.78 9.32
C ASN A 534 38.14 -25.11 10.80
N ASP A 535 38.38 -24.16 11.64
CA ASP A 535 38.77 -24.35 13.04
C ASP A 535 37.59 -24.15 14.02
N LYS A 536 37.42 -25.08 14.96
CA LYS A 536 36.60 -24.86 16.16
C LYS A 536 37.54 -24.69 17.37
N ARG A 537 37.41 -23.56 18.08
CA ARG A 537 38.07 -23.28 19.36
C ARG A 537 37.02 -23.09 20.44
N GLN A 538 37.26 -23.70 21.60
CA GLN A 538 36.40 -23.56 22.77
C GLN A 538 37.25 -23.35 24.00
N THR A 539 36.91 -22.35 24.80
CA THR A 539 37.57 -22.07 26.07
C THR A 539 36.51 -21.92 27.16
N VAL A 540 36.63 -22.73 28.21
CA VAL A 540 35.75 -22.69 29.37
C VAL A 540 36.58 -22.20 30.55
N GLY A 541 36.14 -21.11 31.22
CA GLY A 541 36.89 -20.48 32.28
C GLY A 541 36.85 -21.23 33.61
N HIS A 542 35.82 -22.06 33.81
CA HIS A 542 35.66 -22.83 35.05
C HIS A 542 35.30 -24.29 34.74
N ASP A 543 34.05 -24.70 34.75
CA ASP A 543 33.65 -26.09 34.58
C ASP A 543 32.95 -26.35 33.23
N GLU A 544 33.18 -27.50 32.63
CA GLU A 544 32.41 -28.04 31.51
C GLU A 544 31.80 -29.38 31.91
N SER A 545 30.52 -29.58 31.59
CA SER A 545 29.80 -30.85 31.80
C SER A 545 29.13 -31.29 30.47
N LEU A 546 29.31 -32.53 30.12
CA LEU A 546 28.66 -33.16 28.96
C LEU A 546 27.97 -34.46 29.38
N GLU A 547 26.64 -34.49 29.24
CA GLU A 547 25.81 -35.68 29.48
C GLU A 547 25.21 -36.16 28.13
N VAL A 548 25.34 -37.41 27.80
CA VAL A 548 24.76 -38.05 26.61
C VAL A 548 23.94 -39.27 27.04
N GLN A 549 22.62 -39.20 26.83
CA GLN A 549 21.67 -40.19 27.34
C GLN A 549 21.75 -41.54 26.56
N ASN A 550 22.21 -41.56 25.33
CA ASN A 550 22.30 -42.76 24.50
C ASN A 550 23.71 -42.92 23.95
N ASP A 551 23.95 -42.67 22.68
CA ASP A 551 25.22 -42.97 22.03
C ASP A 551 26.04 -41.67 21.77
N ARG A 552 27.35 -41.79 21.95
CA ARG A 552 28.31 -40.79 21.54
C ARG A 552 29.36 -41.38 20.62
N LYS A 553 29.57 -40.77 19.45
CA LYS A 553 30.63 -41.09 18.52
C LYS A 553 31.56 -39.89 18.35
N LYS A 554 32.87 -40.11 18.53
CA LYS A 554 33.91 -39.13 18.22
C LYS A 554 34.84 -39.70 17.17
N GLN A 555 35.18 -38.93 16.13
CA GLN A 555 36.14 -39.29 15.11
C GLN A 555 37.08 -38.11 14.88
N VAL A 556 38.38 -38.33 15.07
CA VAL A 556 39.46 -37.39 14.73
C VAL A 556 40.28 -38.03 13.65
N LYS A 557 40.41 -37.36 12.49
CA LYS A 557 41.08 -37.92 11.31
C LYS A 557 42.60 -37.76 11.33
N HIS A 558 43.10 -36.84 12.13
CA HIS A 558 44.54 -36.57 12.25
C HIS A 558 44.94 -36.69 13.73
N ASP A 559 45.33 -35.63 14.38
CA ASP A 559 45.89 -35.68 15.72
C ASP A 559 44.85 -35.28 16.79
N GLU A 560 44.85 -35.95 17.90
CA GLU A 560 44.19 -35.57 19.13
C GLU A 560 45.15 -35.45 20.30
N THR A 561 45.13 -34.35 21.03
CA THR A 561 45.89 -34.14 22.23
C THR A 561 44.96 -33.83 23.41
N ILE A 562 45.05 -34.62 24.47
CA ILE A 562 44.34 -34.40 25.74
C ILE A 562 45.37 -34.08 26.79
N SER A 563 45.16 -32.95 27.51
CA SER A 563 46.01 -32.56 28.65
C SER A 563 45.12 -32.24 29.85
N VAL A 564 45.30 -32.93 30.95
CA VAL A 564 44.62 -32.74 32.21
C VAL A 564 45.64 -32.42 33.26
N ASP A 565 45.59 -31.21 33.83
CA ASP A 565 46.63 -30.75 34.78
C ASP A 565 46.51 -31.39 36.16
N ASN A 566 45.32 -31.89 36.54
CA ASN A 566 45.08 -32.50 37.84
C ASN A 566 44.62 -33.97 37.66
N ASP A 567 43.34 -34.25 37.77
CA ASP A 567 42.85 -35.63 37.81
C ASP A 567 41.95 -35.95 36.62
N GLU A 568 42.12 -37.13 36.01
CA GLU A 568 41.19 -37.68 35.03
C GLU A 568 40.59 -39.00 35.58
N THR A 569 39.26 -39.11 35.48
CA THR A 569 38.53 -40.32 35.89
C THR A 569 37.66 -40.82 34.76
N ILE A 570 37.82 -42.07 34.38
CA ILE A 570 37.04 -42.75 33.33
C ILE A 570 36.32 -43.98 33.89
N THR A 571 34.97 -44.07 33.76
CA THR A 571 34.14 -45.21 34.22
C THR A 571 33.36 -45.79 33.07
N ILE A 572 33.52 -47.09 32.79
CA ILE A 572 32.78 -47.80 31.75
C ILE A 572 31.95 -48.91 32.39
N GLY A 573 30.62 -48.85 32.21
CA GLY A 573 29.67 -49.80 32.81
C GLY A 573 29.65 -51.20 32.14
N HIS A 574 30.10 -51.29 30.92
CA HIS A 574 30.08 -52.56 30.17
C HIS A 574 31.41 -52.77 29.45
N ASP A 575 31.49 -52.71 28.14
CA ASP A 575 32.69 -53.06 27.40
C ASP A 575 33.49 -51.81 26.98
N HIS A 576 34.80 -51.93 27.05
CA HIS A 576 35.74 -50.98 26.48
C HIS A 576 36.61 -51.61 25.42
N THR A 577 36.70 -50.97 24.23
CA THR A 577 37.57 -51.40 23.17
C THR A 577 38.42 -50.24 22.70
N GLU A 578 39.73 -50.39 22.68
CA GLU A 578 40.68 -49.42 22.13
C GLU A 578 41.53 -50.06 21.05
N GLN A 579 41.69 -49.36 19.91
CA GLN A 579 42.53 -49.83 18.79
C GLN A 579 43.55 -48.75 18.39
N ILE A 580 44.82 -49.05 18.48
CA ILE A 580 45.93 -48.19 18.06
C ILE A 580 46.70 -48.87 16.96
N ASN A 581 46.76 -48.22 15.78
CA ASN A 581 47.35 -48.84 14.60
C ASN A 581 48.88 -48.66 14.48
N ASN A 582 49.46 -47.74 15.29
CA ASN A 582 50.91 -47.49 15.25
C ASN A 582 51.47 -47.57 16.68
N ASP A 583 51.93 -46.51 17.24
CA ASP A 583 52.68 -46.53 18.52
C ASP A 583 51.86 -46.02 19.70
N MET A 584 51.99 -46.65 20.87
CA MET A 584 51.45 -46.15 22.12
C MET A 584 52.58 -45.95 23.14
N THR A 585 52.60 -44.77 23.79
CA THR A 585 53.52 -44.46 24.91
C THR A 585 52.73 -44.06 26.14
N LEU A 586 52.98 -44.75 27.24
CA LEU A 586 52.41 -44.40 28.57
C LEU A 586 53.56 -44.06 29.54
N THR A 587 53.51 -42.86 30.11
CA THR A 587 54.43 -42.41 31.16
C THR A 587 53.67 -42.09 32.42
N VAL A 588 53.91 -42.78 33.53
CA VAL A 588 53.31 -42.55 34.84
C VAL A 588 54.44 -42.17 35.79
N ALA A 589 54.39 -40.89 36.29
CA ALA A 589 55.46 -40.36 37.13
C ALA A 589 55.50 -41.00 38.53
N ASN A 590 54.36 -41.40 39.06
CA ASN A 590 54.26 -41.97 40.41
C ASN A 590 53.78 -43.42 40.37
N ASN A 591 52.51 -43.70 40.52
CA ASN A 591 51.96 -45.04 40.66
C ASN A 591 50.97 -45.39 39.53
N GLN A 592 51.10 -46.58 39.00
CA GLN A 592 50.05 -47.17 38.16
C GLN A 592 49.49 -48.40 38.90
N SER A 593 48.16 -48.50 39.01
CA SER A 593 47.45 -49.67 39.53
C SER A 593 46.48 -50.23 38.50
N VAL A 594 46.55 -51.52 38.25
CA VAL A 594 45.61 -52.23 37.34
C VAL A 594 44.99 -53.37 38.09
N THR A 595 43.63 -53.45 38.17
CA THR A 595 42.83 -54.51 38.79
C THR A 595 41.92 -55.14 37.77
N VAL A 596 42.05 -56.43 37.54
CA VAL A 596 41.19 -57.18 36.60
C VAL A 596 40.43 -58.25 37.37
N GLY A 597 39.08 -58.20 37.38
CA GLY A 597 38.22 -59.07 38.18
C GLY A 597 38.12 -60.50 37.66
N LYS A 598 38.38 -60.72 36.40
CA LYS A 598 38.35 -62.04 35.75
C LYS A 598 39.61 -62.29 34.92
N ASP A 599 39.49 -62.13 33.61
CA ASP A 599 40.58 -62.53 32.68
C ASP A 599 41.30 -61.29 32.15
N HIS A 600 42.59 -61.30 32.13
CA HIS A 600 43.44 -60.35 31.46
C HIS A 600 44.26 -61.08 30.35
N THR A 601 44.05 -60.68 29.10
CA THR A 601 44.78 -61.23 27.98
C THR A 601 45.57 -60.14 27.27
N GLU A 602 46.89 -60.36 27.11
CA GLU A 602 47.78 -59.44 26.43
C GLU A 602 48.47 -60.21 25.30
N THR A 603 48.39 -59.68 24.07
CA THR A 603 49.10 -60.31 22.89
C THR A 603 49.97 -59.24 22.25
N ILE A 604 51.24 -59.47 22.20
CA ILE A 604 52.23 -58.58 21.58
C ILE A 604 52.86 -59.29 20.40
N GLY A 605 52.62 -58.75 19.19
CA GLY A 605 53.05 -59.37 17.95
C GLY A 605 54.56 -59.37 17.69
N ASN A 606 55.31 -58.51 18.37
CA ASN A 606 56.77 -58.39 18.20
C ASN A 606 57.45 -58.33 19.59
N ASN A 607 57.80 -57.18 20.09
CA ASN A 607 58.61 -57.12 21.35
C ASN A 607 57.79 -56.39 22.46
N ARG A 608 57.69 -56.99 23.61
CA ARG A 608 57.31 -56.32 24.88
C ARG A 608 58.58 -55.97 25.61
N THR A 609 58.79 -54.72 25.94
CA THR A 609 59.83 -54.29 26.85
C THR A 609 59.14 -53.65 28.08
N GLU A 610 59.41 -54.24 29.25
CA GLU A 610 58.90 -53.73 30.52
C GLU A 610 60.11 -53.36 31.38
N THR A 611 60.14 -52.11 31.90
CA THR A 611 61.20 -51.64 32.80
C THR A 611 60.59 -51.13 34.05
N ILE A 612 60.83 -51.81 35.15
CA ILE A 612 60.34 -51.46 36.46
C ILE A 612 61.51 -51.08 37.36
N ALA A 613 61.56 -49.77 37.80
CA ALA A 613 62.75 -49.29 38.49
C ALA A 613 62.85 -49.77 39.94
N THR A 614 61.70 -49.98 40.58
CA THR A 614 61.72 -50.37 42.02
C THR A 614 60.96 -51.65 42.30
N ASN A 615 59.68 -51.69 42.22
CA ASN A 615 58.90 -52.90 42.53
C ASN A 615 57.86 -53.18 41.46
N ALA A 616 57.91 -54.31 40.78
CA ALA A 616 56.79 -54.90 40.10
C ALA A 616 56.16 -55.91 41.06
N SER A 617 54.95 -55.72 41.38
CA SER A 617 54.11 -56.67 42.11
C SER A 617 53.02 -57.15 41.19
N GLU A 618 53.13 -58.38 40.72
CA GLU A 618 52.13 -59.11 39.99
C GLU A 618 51.57 -60.20 40.90
N SER A 619 50.26 -60.18 41.15
CA SER A 619 49.60 -61.25 41.89
C SER A 619 48.59 -61.91 40.97
N VAL A 620 48.90 -63.13 40.52
CA VAL A 620 48.06 -63.93 39.67
C VAL A 620 47.56 -65.11 40.49
N GLY A 621 46.24 -65.12 40.76
CA GLY A 621 45.58 -66.11 41.59
C GLY A 621 45.49 -67.50 40.97
N SER A 622 45.59 -67.60 39.66
CA SER A 622 45.71 -68.94 38.96
C SER A 622 46.64 -68.85 37.78
N ASN A 623 46.29 -68.63 36.58
CA ASN A 623 47.19 -68.69 35.41
C ASN A 623 47.41 -67.31 34.81
N LYS A 624 48.66 -66.93 34.60
CA LYS A 624 49.08 -65.82 33.78
C LYS A 624 49.52 -66.30 32.45
N THR A 625 48.91 -66.01 31.33
CA THR A 625 49.34 -66.24 30.02
C THR A 625 49.62 -64.94 29.30
N ILE A 626 50.79 -64.67 28.86
CA ILE A 626 51.18 -63.51 28.07
C ILE A 626 51.44 -63.97 26.65
N SER A 627 50.59 -63.53 25.74
CA SER A 627 50.75 -63.72 24.31
C SER A 627 50.91 -62.38 23.63
N VAL A 628 51.95 -62.14 22.87
CA VAL A 628 52.20 -60.82 22.27
C VAL A 628 51.97 -60.94 20.76
N GLY A 629 50.92 -60.31 20.31
CA GLY A 629 50.52 -60.15 18.90
C GLY A 629 50.51 -58.70 18.43
N ALA A 630 50.01 -58.46 17.28
CA ALA A 630 50.01 -57.12 16.65
C ALA A 630 49.06 -56.08 17.25
N ALA A 631 48.33 -56.47 18.27
CA ALA A 631 47.40 -55.51 18.89
C ALA A 631 47.52 -55.52 20.43
N MET A 632 47.62 -54.42 21.08
CA MET A 632 47.53 -54.25 22.52
C MET A 632 46.16 -53.68 22.90
N GLN A 633 45.42 -54.37 23.72
CA GLN A 633 44.15 -53.87 24.26
C GLN A 633 44.40 -53.26 25.65
N LEU A 634 44.21 -51.95 25.77
CA LEU A 634 44.34 -51.26 27.04
C LEU A 634 42.91 -50.99 27.57
N SER A 635 42.56 -51.59 28.66
CA SER A 635 41.36 -51.26 29.41
C SER A 635 41.70 -50.20 30.44
N VAL A 636 41.31 -48.99 30.18
CA VAL A 636 41.49 -47.89 31.09
C VAL A 636 40.27 -47.81 32.01
N GLY A 637 40.50 -48.06 33.32
CA GLY A 637 39.40 -48.01 34.29
C GLY A 637 38.92 -46.63 34.53
N GLY A 638 37.90 -46.27 33.84
CA GLY A 638 37.27 -44.96 33.94
C GLY A 638 36.66 -44.63 32.59
N ALA A 639 35.52 -44.11 32.57
CA ALA A 639 34.86 -43.87 31.30
C ALA A 639 35.62 -42.86 30.46
N LEU A 640 36.03 -43.25 29.28
CA LEU A 640 36.19 -42.27 28.21
C LEU A 640 34.81 -41.80 27.80
N ASN A 641 34.11 -41.42 28.78
CA ASN A 641 33.05 -40.48 28.52
C ASN A 641 33.81 -39.21 28.24
N ALA A 642 33.92 -38.77 27.03
CA ALA A 642 34.45 -37.48 26.72
C ALA A 642 33.52 -36.38 27.21
N SER A 643 33.16 -36.50 28.47
CA SER A 643 32.77 -35.41 29.29
C SER A 643 34.06 -34.67 29.66
N VAL A 644 34.46 -33.79 28.80
CA VAL A 644 35.67 -33.01 29.04
C VAL A 644 35.30 -31.89 29.94
N GLY A 645 35.55 -32.06 31.24
CA GLY A 645 35.40 -31.02 32.27
C GLY A 645 36.52 -29.98 32.21
N GLY A 646 37.21 -29.78 31.13
CA GLY A 646 38.23 -28.76 30.96
C GLY A 646 38.40 -28.37 29.50
N ALA A 647 39.33 -27.50 29.23
CA ALA A 647 39.55 -27.04 27.84
C ALA A 647 39.97 -28.21 26.93
N ALA A 648 39.09 -28.61 26.05
CA ALA A 648 39.47 -29.43 24.93
C ALA A 648 39.73 -28.51 23.75
N GLY A 649 40.96 -28.27 23.49
CA GLY A 649 41.38 -27.72 22.21
C GLY A 649 41.25 -28.83 21.16
N ILE A 650 40.23 -28.79 20.34
CA ILE A 650 40.12 -29.63 19.17
C ILE A 650 40.57 -28.79 17.98
N GLU A 651 41.78 -29.02 17.49
CA GLU A 651 42.27 -28.38 16.30
C GLU A 651 42.08 -29.36 15.11
N VAL A 652 41.25 -28.98 14.16
CA VAL A 652 40.87 -29.84 13.04
C VAL A 652 41.13 -29.12 11.74
N GLY A 653 42.07 -29.60 10.95
CA GLY A 653 42.35 -29.08 9.61
C GLY A 653 41.29 -29.43 8.54
N GLY A 654 40.14 -29.90 8.94
CA GLY A 654 38.99 -30.24 8.08
C GLY A 654 37.66 -30.13 8.82
N ALA A 655 36.60 -30.71 8.30
CA ALA A 655 35.26 -30.60 8.88
C ALA A 655 35.07 -31.43 10.16
N ILE A 656 34.47 -30.87 11.19
CA ILE A 656 33.91 -31.58 12.34
C ILE A 656 32.40 -31.64 12.18
N ALA A 657 31.80 -32.81 12.26
CA ALA A 657 30.39 -33.02 12.39
C ALA A 657 30.05 -33.57 13.79
N MET A 658 29.23 -32.87 14.54
CA MET A 658 28.72 -33.35 15.82
C MET A 658 27.21 -33.51 15.72
N ALA A 659 26.72 -34.71 15.93
CA ALA A 659 25.29 -34.97 16.04
C ALA A 659 24.92 -35.25 17.51
N VAL A 660 24.03 -34.47 18.08
CA VAL A 660 23.58 -34.63 19.48
C VAL A 660 22.10 -34.94 19.44
N GLY A 661 21.71 -36.15 19.87
CA GLY A 661 20.31 -36.62 19.87
C GLY A 661 19.48 -36.13 21.06
N GLY A 662 20.00 -35.18 21.84
CA GLY A 662 19.31 -34.62 23.01
C GLY A 662 19.64 -33.16 23.24
N GLN A 663 19.47 -32.70 24.44
CA GLN A 663 19.71 -31.31 24.84
C GLN A 663 21.22 -31.01 24.89
N ALA A 664 21.64 -29.91 24.29
CA ALA A 664 22.97 -29.35 24.50
C ALA A 664 22.83 -27.95 25.12
N SER A 665 23.65 -27.67 26.14
CA SER A 665 23.72 -26.35 26.77
C SER A 665 25.16 -25.84 26.77
N GLU A 666 25.31 -24.55 26.48
CA GLU A 666 26.58 -23.86 26.57
C GLU A 666 26.42 -22.65 27.51
N THR A 667 27.24 -22.58 28.52
CA THR A 667 27.29 -21.46 29.45
C THR A 667 28.64 -20.77 29.31
N VAL A 668 28.64 -19.49 29.01
CA VAL A 668 29.85 -18.67 28.88
C VAL A 668 29.77 -17.53 29.89
N GLY A 669 30.71 -17.47 30.84
CA GLY A 669 30.67 -16.52 31.97
C GLY A 669 30.90 -15.06 31.59
N GLU A 670 31.45 -14.77 30.40
CA GLU A 670 31.71 -13.38 29.98
C GLU A 670 31.23 -13.11 28.52
N ASN A 671 32.03 -13.38 27.52
CA ASN A 671 31.73 -13.02 26.13
C ASN A 671 31.81 -14.21 25.19
N LYS A 672 30.84 -14.36 24.32
CA LYS A 672 30.95 -15.23 23.18
C LYS A 672 30.95 -14.38 21.89
N SER A 673 32.00 -14.54 21.10
CA SER A 673 32.06 -13.96 19.76
C SER A 673 31.92 -15.06 18.71
N VAL A 674 31.13 -14.81 17.70
CA VAL A 674 31.06 -15.66 16.50
C VAL A 674 31.39 -14.78 15.31
N GLU A 675 32.56 -14.98 14.72
CA GLU A 675 32.98 -14.26 13.54
C GLU A 675 33.03 -15.23 12.36
N VAL A 676 32.34 -14.92 11.27
CA VAL A 676 32.23 -15.77 10.08
C VAL A 676 32.58 -14.94 8.86
N GLY A 677 33.66 -15.29 8.17
CA GLY A 677 34.19 -14.52 7.04
C GLY A 677 33.33 -14.49 5.76
N LYS A 678 32.31 -15.35 5.65
CA LYS A 678 31.44 -15.37 4.46
C LYS A 678 29.95 -15.48 4.75
N GLU A 679 29.51 -16.51 5.46
CA GLU A 679 28.09 -16.75 5.66
C GLU A 679 27.81 -17.37 7.02
N LEU A 680 26.88 -16.80 7.80
CA LEU A 680 26.32 -17.41 9.00
C LEU A 680 24.86 -17.74 8.75
N VAL A 681 24.49 -19.02 8.75
CA VAL A 681 23.12 -19.48 8.65
C VAL A 681 22.66 -20.05 9.98
N ILE A 682 21.66 -19.42 10.59
CA ILE A 682 20.98 -19.95 11.77
C ILE A 682 19.56 -20.33 11.33
N LYS A 683 19.25 -21.62 11.31
CA LYS A 683 17.92 -22.13 10.98
C LYS A 683 17.26 -22.75 12.19
N ALA A 684 16.09 -22.29 12.55
CA ALA A 684 15.20 -22.93 13.49
C ALA A 684 13.96 -23.42 12.74
N GLY A 685 13.51 -24.65 12.99
CA GLY A 685 12.38 -25.25 12.27
C GLY A 685 11.03 -24.64 12.64
N GLU A 686 10.92 -24.03 13.80
CA GLU A 686 9.63 -23.58 14.32
C GLU A 686 9.61 -22.18 14.95
N ALA A 687 10.22 -21.85 16.02
CA ALA A 687 10.21 -20.49 16.56
C ALA A 687 11.57 -20.02 17.06
N GLY A 688 11.90 -18.76 16.99
CA GLY A 688 13.17 -18.22 17.46
C GLY A 688 13.06 -16.85 18.15
N GLN A 689 13.84 -16.58 19.16
CA GLN A 689 13.83 -15.34 19.91
C GLN A 689 15.24 -14.77 20.10
N ILE A 690 15.42 -13.46 19.93
CA ILE A 690 16.63 -12.74 20.32
C ILE A 690 16.27 -11.66 21.33
N SER A 691 16.92 -11.65 22.50
CA SER A 691 16.68 -10.73 23.61
C SER A 691 18.00 -10.22 24.22
N THR A 692 18.08 -8.94 24.59
CA THR A 692 19.23 -8.32 25.27
C THR A 692 18.77 -7.41 26.39
N GLY A 693 19.45 -7.39 27.55
CA GLY A 693 19.04 -6.60 28.73
C GLY A 693 19.35 -5.09 28.66
N LYS A 694 20.02 -4.60 27.66
CA LYS A 694 20.32 -3.15 27.56
C LYS A 694 19.97 -2.57 26.19
N ALA A 695 20.56 -3.04 25.15
CA ALA A 695 20.28 -2.57 23.78
C ALA A 695 20.55 -3.66 22.76
N LEU A 696 19.66 -3.84 21.80
CA LEU A 696 19.89 -4.61 20.59
C LEU A 696 20.12 -3.63 19.45
N GLY A 697 21.34 -3.57 18.95
CA GLY A 697 21.66 -2.81 17.74
C GLY A 697 21.69 -3.76 16.55
N ILE A 698 20.94 -3.43 15.51
CA ILE A 698 20.99 -4.13 14.23
C ILE A 698 21.24 -3.08 13.18
N THR A 699 22.38 -3.18 12.53
CA THR A 699 22.80 -2.22 11.52
C THR A 699 23.01 -2.95 10.19
N SER A 700 22.50 -2.42 9.14
CA SER A 700 22.78 -2.82 7.76
C SER A 700 23.24 -1.60 6.99
N GLU A 701 24.28 -1.72 6.19
CA GLU A 701 24.75 -0.64 5.33
C GLU A 701 23.85 -0.41 4.12
N ASP A 702 23.02 -1.42 3.77
CA ASP A 702 22.20 -1.34 2.55
C ASP A 702 20.69 -1.37 2.88
N ALA A 703 20.14 -2.44 3.36
CA ALA A 703 18.74 -2.52 3.71
C ALA A 703 18.49 -3.47 4.89
N LEU A 704 17.65 -3.05 5.82
CA LEU A 704 17.16 -3.91 6.89
C LEU A 704 15.70 -4.26 6.63
N THR A 705 15.44 -5.55 6.44
CA THR A 705 14.09 -6.05 6.18
C THR A 705 13.62 -7.00 7.29
N VAL A 706 12.52 -6.70 7.96
CA VAL A 706 11.87 -7.55 8.96
C VAL A 706 10.49 -7.97 8.48
N SER A 707 10.23 -9.26 8.41
CA SER A 707 9.10 -9.86 7.71
C SER A 707 8.35 -10.89 8.57
N ALA A 708 7.03 -10.76 8.73
CA ALA A 708 6.18 -11.71 9.44
C ALA A 708 4.91 -12.06 8.64
N THR A 709 4.52 -13.34 8.55
CA THR A 709 3.29 -13.77 7.85
C THR A 709 1.99 -13.58 8.62
N LYS A 710 2.03 -13.20 9.90
CA LYS A 710 0.81 -12.89 10.66
C LYS A 710 0.88 -11.53 11.34
N ASP A 711 1.50 -11.36 12.43
CA ASP A 711 1.49 -10.10 13.15
C ASP A 711 2.91 -9.61 13.45
N LEU A 712 3.19 -8.34 13.24
CA LEU A 712 4.41 -7.67 13.66
C LEU A 712 4.07 -6.68 14.79
N SER A 713 4.63 -6.89 15.98
CA SER A 713 4.50 -5.95 17.10
C SER A 713 5.84 -5.30 17.47
N VAL A 714 5.88 -4.00 17.52
CA VAL A 714 7.01 -3.23 18.07
C VAL A 714 6.50 -2.42 19.24
N THR A 715 6.89 -2.79 20.46
CA THR A 715 6.46 -2.10 21.68
C THR A 715 7.67 -1.53 22.43
N GLY A 716 7.58 -0.28 22.86
CA GLY A 716 8.52 0.33 23.79
C GLY A 716 7.78 0.84 25.03
N GLU A 717 8.10 0.38 26.22
CA GLU A 717 7.44 0.80 27.47
C GLU A 717 7.57 2.31 27.76
N ALA A 718 8.64 2.93 27.30
CA ALA A 718 8.88 4.35 27.55
C ALA A 718 8.82 5.19 26.26
N LYS A 719 9.39 4.73 25.17
CA LYS A 719 9.44 5.47 23.91
C LYS A 719 9.75 4.53 22.74
N ALA A 720 9.00 4.62 21.68
CA ALA A 720 9.37 4.08 20.37
C ALA A 720 9.71 5.27 19.44
N LEU A 721 10.88 5.23 18.82
CA LEU A 721 11.29 6.19 17.82
C LEU A 721 11.41 5.47 16.47
N ILE A 722 10.69 5.95 15.50
CA ILE A 722 10.86 5.55 14.10
C ILE A 722 11.27 6.81 13.36
N GLU A 723 12.46 6.81 12.83
CA GLU A 723 13.04 7.96 12.15
C GLU A 723 13.50 7.57 10.76
N ALA A 724 13.17 8.34 9.79
CA ALA A 724 13.68 8.21 8.43
C ALA A 724 14.09 9.59 7.91
N ALA A 725 15.14 9.62 7.10
CA ALA A 725 15.67 10.87 6.54
C ALA A 725 14.67 11.60 5.63
N ASP A 726 13.84 10.87 4.91
CA ASP A 726 12.95 11.43 3.91
C ASP A 726 11.47 11.20 4.17
N GLU A 727 11.05 10.00 4.50
CA GLU A 727 9.64 9.68 4.71
C GLU A 727 9.41 8.47 5.63
N ILE A 728 8.43 8.58 6.51
CA ILE A 728 7.86 7.46 7.26
C ILE A 728 6.43 7.24 6.78
N THR A 729 6.15 6.05 6.33
CA THR A 729 4.81 5.67 5.88
C THR A 729 4.25 4.49 6.69
N ILE A 730 3.07 4.69 7.30
CA ILE A 730 2.29 3.66 7.99
C ILE A 730 1.01 3.39 7.22
N LYS A 731 0.82 2.17 6.75
CA LYS A 731 -0.32 1.80 5.89
C LYS A 731 -1.01 0.52 6.35
N CYS A 732 -2.34 0.51 6.26
CA CYS A 732 -3.19 -0.64 6.51
C CYS A 732 -4.35 -0.63 5.49
N GLY A 733 -4.23 -1.43 4.42
CA GLY A 733 -5.13 -1.42 3.27
C GLY A 733 -5.23 -0.06 2.58
N SER A 734 -6.40 0.59 2.61
CA SER A 734 -6.59 1.95 2.07
C SER A 734 -6.32 3.08 3.07
N ALA A 735 -6.15 2.77 4.37
CA ALA A 735 -5.80 3.77 5.38
C ALA A 735 -4.29 4.03 5.45
N LYS A 736 -3.87 5.29 5.52
CA LYS A 736 -2.47 5.70 5.46
C LYS A 736 -2.16 6.95 6.30
N ILE A 737 -1.03 6.92 6.99
CA ILE A 737 -0.40 8.11 7.60
C ILE A 737 1.01 8.26 7.01
N VAL A 738 1.33 9.41 6.49
CA VAL A 738 2.67 9.76 5.98
C VAL A 738 3.21 10.96 6.71
N LEU A 739 4.43 10.84 7.18
CA LEU A 739 5.22 11.91 7.74
C LEU A 739 6.38 12.19 6.79
N LYS A 740 6.50 13.40 6.32
CA LYS A 740 7.57 13.80 5.41
C LYS A 740 8.59 14.70 6.07
N LYS A 741 9.78 14.71 5.56
CA LYS A 741 10.88 15.59 5.89
C LYS A 741 10.52 17.09 5.78
N SER A 742 9.55 17.44 4.92
CA SER A 742 8.99 18.79 4.83
C SER A 742 8.22 19.24 6.09
N GLY A 743 7.94 18.33 7.00
CA GLY A 743 7.04 18.55 8.15
C GLY A 743 5.57 18.31 7.83
N ASP A 744 5.24 17.90 6.60
CA ASP A 744 3.86 17.60 6.24
C ASP A 744 3.42 16.27 6.85
N ILE A 745 2.25 16.30 7.45
CA ILE A 745 1.57 15.10 7.98
C ILE A 745 0.26 14.94 7.23
N ALA A 746 0.14 13.87 6.47
CA ALA A 746 -1.08 13.54 5.76
C ALA A 746 -1.72 12.26 6.33
N ILE A 747 -2.98 12.34 6.82
CA ILE A 747 -3.78 11.23 7.31
C ILE A 747 -4.95 11.01 6.35
N THR A 748 -5.04 9.84 5.75
CA THR A 748 -6.07 9.50 4.77
C THR A 748 -6.78 8.20 5.16
N GLY A 749 -8.09 8.17 5.07
CA GLY A 749 -8.88 6.98 5.40
C GLY A 749 -10.38 7.20 5.27
N GLY A 750 -11.16 6.14 5.21
CA GLY A 750 -12.61 6.15 5.07
C GLY A 750 -13.36 6.81 6.24
N LYS A 751 -12.83 6.67 7.44
CA LYS A 751 -13.29 7.39 8.63
C LYS A 751 -12.09 7.71 9.51
N ILE A 752 -11.93 8.94 9.92
CA ILE A 752 -10.91 9.38 10.87
C ILE A 752 -11.60 9.81 12.16
N ASP A 753 -11.55 8.99 13.20
CA ASP A 753 -12.01 9.33 14.54
C ASP A 753 -10.85 9.87 15.37
N ILE A 754 -10.87 11.16 15.67
CA ILE A 754 -9.93 11.78 16.60
C ILE A 754 -10.68 11.99 17.93
N LYS A 755 -10.36 11.14 18.93
CA LYS A 755 -10.96 11.19 20.25
C LYS A 755 -9.90 11.50 21.30
N GLY A 756 -10.08 12.57 22.03
CA GLY A 756 -9.28 12.91 23.20
C GLY A 756 -10.10 12.71 24.50
N SER A 757 -9.46 12.25 25.57
CA SER A 757 -10.03 12.31 26.91
C SER A 757 -10.05 13.74 27.49
N GLY A 758 -9.49 14.70 26.76
CA GLY A 758 -9.45 16.14 27.03
C GLY A 758 -9.58 16.94 25.73
N PRO A 759 -9.32 18.23 25.75
CA PRO A 759 -9.47 19.08 24.58
C PRO A 759 -8.59 18.63 23.42
N VAL A 760 -9.18 18.42 22.25
CA VAL A 760 -8.45 18.25 20.99
C VAL A 760 -8.26 19.63 20.36
N ASN A 761 -7.04 20.12 20.36
CA ASN A 761 -6.71 21.44 19.81
C ASN A 761 -6.14 21.28 18.39
N VAL A 762 -6.86 21.76 17.41
CA VAL A 762 -6.38 21.88 16.02
C VAL A 762 -6.08 23.34 15.75
N LYS A 763 -4.82 23.68 15.50
CA LYS A 763 -4.36 25.03 15.20
C LYS A 763 -3.57 25.04 13.89
N GLY A 764 -3.87 25.94 13.01
CA GLY A 764 -3.16 26.16 11.76
C GLY A 764 -3.49 27.53 11.20
N ALA A 765 -2.66 28.03 10.30
CA ALA A 765 -2.94 29.29 9.60
C ALA A 765 -4.24 29.23 8.79
N LYS A 766 -4.63 28.03 8.41
CA LYS A 766 -5.94 27.73 7.80
C LYS A 766 -6.34 26.30 8.19
N VAL A 767 -7.52 26.14 8.74
CA VAL A 767 -8.15 24.84 8.98
C VAL A 767 -9.32 24.74 8.01
N ASN A 768 -9.23 23.85 7.03
CA ASN A 768 -10.34 23.56 6.10
C ASN A 768 -11.19 22.44 6.69
N ASN A 769 -12.45 22.69 6.90
CA ASN A 769 -13.44 21.70 7.30
C ASN A 769 -14.42 21.58 6.13
N ASN A 770 -14.36 20.49 5.40
CA ASN A 770 -15.24 20.23 4.25
C ASN A 770 -16.48 19.47 4.68
#